data_0875be51b87495a335486de305d70881
#
_entry.id   0875be51b87495a335486de305d70881
#
_cell.length_a   1.000
_cell.length_b   1.000
_cell.length_c   1.000
_cell.angle_alpha   90.00
_cell.angle_beta   90.00
_cell.angle_gamma   90.00
#
_symmetry.space_group_name_H-M   'P 1'
#
loop_
_entity.id
_entity.type
_entity.pdbx_description
1 polymer ?
#
loop_
_entity_poly.entity_id
_entity_poly.type
_entity_poly.pdbx_seq_one_letter_code
_entity_poly.pdbx_strand_id
1 'polypeptide(L)'
;MKSRNIFFAALCAAVLAGCSCPSAGQRSPQRPSDYVSTLVGSQSDFTLSTGNTYPAVALPWGMNFWTPQTGKMGDGWAYTYGAHRIRGFKQTHQPSPWINDYGQFALMPVRGNDKLDEESRASWYSHQAEVAKPYYYKVYLADHDIRAEIAPTERAAMMRFTFPESDESGVVIDAFDRGSQIGMLDARTIVGYTTRNSGGVPDNFRNYFVVRFDTPFTAVELTDAPGEYEPGSSLLYPDGSKSVTGGHAVAKVHFPTRRGQQVCAAVASSFISPEQAVQNLRELGTDDFETVKSKAQERWDEVLGRIEVEGGTEEQMRTFYSCLYRSVLFPRKFYEVTASGEIMHYSPYNGEVLPGYMYTDTGFWDTFRSLFPLLNLVYPSVNAEIQQGLANTARESGFLPEWASPGHRGCMVGNNSASVVADALLKGVTPEKEWQTLYDAMMHARTNVHPGVSSTGRLGHEYYNRLGYIPYDVKINENVARTLEYAYDDWCIAQVARKLGKTEDAAALEEASRNYRNVFDKTTKLMRGRNENGEFQSPFSPYKWGDAFTEGNAWHYTWSVFHDVQGLAELMGGREGFAEMLDSVFVVPPIYDDSYYGTRIHEITEMQVADMGNYAHGNQPAQHMIYLYDYAGQPWKAQYWTREDRLYSSKPDGYCGDEDNGQTSAWYVFSAMGFYPVCPASDQYVIGSPLFRKATVKLENGKKIVIEAPDNAPENRYIGTMKLDGKRYDRNFIRWSDLVKGAKIDFAMQPDPAYKRGVGPQDAPYSLSREECR
;
A
#
# COMPACT_ATOMS: atom_id res chain seq x y z
N MET A 1 -83.42 -3.77 -32.10
CA MET A 1 -83.99 -3.36 -30.82
C MET A 1 -82.76 -3.09 -29.92
N LYS A 2 -82.26 -1.94 -29.93
CA LYS A 2 -82.46 -0.79 -29.07
C LYS A 2 -82.08 -1.02 -27.60
N SER A 3 -80.97 -0.31 -27.20
CA SER A 3 -80.66 0.28 -25.89
C SER A 3 -80.21 -0.66 -24.78
N ARG A 4 -78.90 -0.51 -24.49
CA ARG A 4 -78.32 -0.35 -23.12
C ARG A 4 -76.77 -0.40 -23.17
N ASN A 5 -76.15 0.73 -23.46
CA ASN A 5 -74.76 0.91 -23.22
C ASN A 5 -74.48 2.43 -23.15
N ILE A 6 -74.94 3.06 -22.11
CA ILE A 6 -74.49 4.40 -21.65
C ILE A 6 -74.61 4.35 -20.13
N PHE A 7 -73.56 3.99 -19.42
CA PHE A 7 -73.30 4.30 -17.98
C PHE A 7 -72.03 3.59 -17.46
N PHE A 8 -70.91 3.71 -18.21
CA PHE A 8 -69.63 3.25 -17.67
C PHE A 8 -68.43 4.12 -18.09
N ALA A 9 -68.67 5.37 -18.55
CA ALA A 9 -67.61 6.26 -19.01
C ALA A 9 -67.39 7.49 -18.11
N ALA A 10 -67.97 7.53 -16.89
CA ALA A 10 -67.90 8.72 -16.02
C ALA A 10 -67.23 8.44 -14.64
N LEU A 11 -66.61 7.27 -14.40
CA LEU A 11 -65.98 6.97 -13.11
C LEU A 11 -64.49 6.65 -13.22
N CYS A 12 -63.86 6.75 -14.39
CA CYS A 12 -62.42 6.58 -14.57
C CYS A 12 -61.59 7.86 -14.73
N ALA A 13 -62.25 9.03 -14.67
CA ALA A 13 -61.57 10.35 -14.84
C ALA A 13 -61.25 11.12 -13.55
N ALA A 14 -61.51 10.53 -12.36
CA ALA A 14 -61.33 11.21 -11.07
C ALA A 14 -60.25 10.56 -10.15
N VAL A 15 -59.44 9.63 -10.64
CA VAL A 15 -58.37 8.96 -9.84
C VAL A 15 -56.93 9.23 -10.43
N LEU A 16 -56.79 10.09 -11.44
CA LEU A 16 -55.49 10.43 -12.04
C LEU A 16 -54.95 11.79 -11.66
N ALA A 17 -55.47 12.40 -10.61
CA ALA A 17 -54.95 13.71 -10.09
C ALA A 17 -54.43 13.51 -8.63
N GLY A 18 -53.34 12.81 -8.43
CA GLY A 18 -52.81 12.60 -7.08
C GLY A 18 -51.50 11.82 -6.95
N CYS A 19 -50.91 11.38 -8.05
CA CYS A 19 -49.53 10.87 -8.01
C CYS A 19 -48.55 12.01 -8.42
N SER A 20 -48.29 12.95 -7.50
CA SER A 20 -47.08 13.73 -7.57
C SER A 20 -45.92 12.74 -7.42
N CYS A 21 -45.19 12.46 -8.51
CA CYS A 21 -43.87 11.87 -8.43
C CYS A 21 -43.08 12.69 -7.39
N PRO A 22 -42.44 12.03 -6.39
CA PRO A 22 -41.50 12.77 -5.57
C PRO A 22 -40.49 13.36 -6.55
N SER A 23 -40.33 14.69 -6.53
CA SER A 23 -39.25 15.39 -7.19
C SER A 23 -37.98 14.59 -6.89
N ALA A 24 -37.23 14.23 -7.94
CA ALA A 24 -35.89 13.67 -7.78
C ALA A 24 -35.15 14.63 -6.83
N GLY A 25 -35.05 14.24 -5.57
CA GLY A 25 -34.30 14.98 -4.57
C GLY A 25 -32.93 15.21 -5.17
N GLN A 26 -32.46 16.42 -5.23
CA GLN A 26 -31.08 16.73 -5.59
C GLN A 26 -30.21 15.84 -4.70
N ARG A 27 -29.60 14.78 -5.27
CA ARG A 27 -28.59 14.01 -4.57
C ARG A 27 -27.51 15.02 -4.19
N SER A 28 -27.19 15.12 -2.90
CA SER A 28 -26.02 15.88 -2.45
C SER A 28 -24.82 15.46 -3.30
N PRO A 29 -23.94 16.38 -3.69
CA PRO A 29 -22.75 16.02 -4.45
C PRO A 29 -22.00 14.92 -3.70
N GLN A 30 -21.66 13.86 -4.41
CA GLN A 30 -20.99 12.69 -3.86
C GLN A 30 -19.58 13.09 -3.41
N ARG A 31 -19.22 12.75 -2.16
CA ARG A 31 -17.89 13.04 -1.60
C ARG A 31 -16.88 12.02 -2.13
N PRO A 32 -15.57 12.33 -2.18
CA PRO A 32 -14.54 11.35 -2.55
C PRO A 32 -14.62 10.04 -1.75
N SER A 33 -14.83 10.12 -0.43
CA SER A 33 -14.96 8.95 0.44
C SER A 33 -16.19 8.07 0.15
N ASP A 34 -17.23 8.59 -0.50
CA ASP A 34 -18.41 7.82 -0.86
C ASP A 34 -18.10 6.81 -1.98
N TYR A 35 -17.13 7.12 -2.86
CA TYR A 35 -16.69 6.23 -3.92
C TYR A 35 -15.82 5.07 -3.42
N VAL A 36 -15.13 5.22 -2.30
CA VAL A 36 -14.20 4.22 -1.78
C VAL A 36 -14.92 2.94 -1.39
N SER A 37 -14.40 1.81 -1.87
CA SER A 37 -14.69 0.46 -1.38
C SER A 37 -13.43 -0.10 -0.73
N THR A 38 -13.47 -0.31 0.58
CA THR A 38 -12.36 -0.93 1.32
C THR A 38 -12.25 -2.44 1.08
N LEU A 39 -13.24 -3.02 0.39
CA LEU A 39 -13.28 -4.45 0.04
C LEU A 39 -12.48 -4.79 -1.24
N VAL A 40 -12.05 -3.80 -2.01
CA VAL A 40 -11.25 -4.04 -3.23
C VAL A 40 -9.95 -4.76 -2.88
N GLY A 41 -9.68 -5.88 -3.54
CA GLY A 41 -8.48 -6.68 -3.33
C GLY A 41 -8.58 -7.71 -2.20
N SER A 42 -9.76 -7.89 -1.58
CA SER A 42 -9.94 -8.79 -0.42
C SER A 42 -10.37 -10.20 -0.75
N GLN A 43 -10.50 -10.56 -2.04
CA GLN A 43 -10.86 -11.90 -2.50
C GLN A 43 -9.65 -12.69 -2.98
N SER A 44 -8.59 -12.69 -2.21
CA SER A 44 -7.35 -13.43 -2.52
C SER A 44 -7.25 -14.74 -1.74
N ASP A 45 -6.43 -15.64 -2.27
CA ASP A 45 -5.98 -16.83 -1.58
C ASP A 45 -4.48 -17.09 -1.86
N PHE A 46 -3.93 -18.19 -1.33
CA PHE A 46 -2.53 -18.54 -1.49
C PHE A 46 -2.09 -18.76 -2.95
N THR A 47 -3.01 -19.11 -3.85
CA THR A 47 -2.69 -19.50 -5.23
C THR A 47 -2.92 -18.39 -6.25
N LEU A 48 -3.72 -17.38 -5.88
CA LEU A 48 -4.05 -16.23 -6.72
C LEU A 48 -4.29 -15.00 -5.86
N SER A 49 -3.46 -14.00 -6.01
CA SER A 49 -3.70 -12.70 -5.42
C SER A 49 -4.55 -11.83 -6.35
N THR A 50 -5.54 -11.20 -5.77
CA THR A 50 -6.33 -10.14 -6.38
C THR A 50 -6.24 -8.84 -5.58
N GLY A 51 -5.13 -8.67 -4.83
CA GLY A 51 -4.80 -7.53 -3.99
C GLY A 51 -4.19 -7.88 -2.65
N ASN A 52 -4.51 -9.04 -2.07
CA ASN A 52 -4.07 -9.45 -0.72
C ASN A 52 -4.36 -8.39 0.36
N THR A 53 -5.52 -7.73 0.25
CA THR A 53 -5.93 -6.65 1.15
C THR A 53 -7.01 -7.11 2.13
N TYR A 54 -7.33 -6.22 3.05
CA TYR A 54 -8.47 -6.34 3.98
C TYR A 54 -9.17 -4.98 4.09
N PRO A 55 -10.45 -4.93 4.55
CA PRO A 55 -11.17 -3.67 4.74
C PRO A 55 -10.58 -2.90 5.94
N ALA A 56 -9.58 -2.04 5.67
CA ALA A 56 -8.95 -1.23 6.69
C ALA A 56 -9.85 -0.04 7.08
N VAL A 57 -10.31 -0.04 8.31
CA VAL A 57 -11.03 1.08 8.94
C VAL A 57 -10.02 1.85 9.77
N ALA A 58 -9.59 2.99 9.26
CA ALA A 58 -8.47 3.76 9.83
C ALA A 58 -8.53 5.21 9.36
N LEU A 59 -7.70 6.08 9.93
CA LEU A 59 -7.37 7.37 9.30
C LEU A 59 -6.20 7.21 8.32
N PRO A 60 -6.00 8.14 7.38
CA PRO A 60 -4.85 8.12 6.48
C PRO A 60 -3.54 8.05 7.27
N TRP A 61 -2.68 7.10 6.91
CA TRP A 61 -1.41 6.81 7.60
C TRP A 61 -1.55 6.59 9.12
N GLY A 62 -2.74 6.23 9.62
CA GLY A 62 -3.01 6.02 11.05
C GLY A 62 -2.11 4.95 11.67
N MET A 63 -1.83 5.05 12.96
CA MET A 63 -1.05 4.05 13.68
C MET A 63 -1.79 2.72 13.74
N ASN A 64 -3.09 2.75 14.02
CA ASN A 64 -3.92 1.56 14.21
C ASN A 64 -4.97 1.42 13.11
N PHE A 65 -5.03 0.23 12.51
CA PHE A 65 -6.11 -0.15 11.60
C PHE A 65 -7.02 -1.17 12.28
N TRP A 66 -8.30 -1.12 11.91
CA TRP A 66 -9.32 -2.04 12.40
C TRP A 66 -9.94 -2.78 11.23
N THR A 67 -10.15 -4.08 11.41
CA THR A 67 -10.76 -4.92 10.36
C THR A 67 -11.62 -6.01 10.99
N PRO A 68 -12.74 -6.44 10.37
CA PRO A 68 -13.36 -7.70 10.74
C PRO A 68 -12.38 -8.85 10.49
N GLN A 69 -12.32 -9.78 11.42
CA GLN A 69 -11.47 -10.97 11.32
C GLN A 69 -12.31 -12.16 10.85
N THR A 70 -12.04 -12.66 9.65
CA THR A 70 -12.63 -13.90 9.13
C THR A 70 -11.66 -15.08 9.19
N GLY A 71 -10.35 -14.84 9.07
CA GLY A 71 -9.29 -15.81 9.26
C GLY A 71 -9.12 -16.22 10.72
N LYS A 72 -8.47 -17.37 10.94
CA LYS A 72 -8.09 -17.81 12.29
C LYS A 72 -6.91 -17.01 12.82
N MET A 73 -6.68 -17.11 14.12
CA MET A 73 -5.48 -16.59 14.77
C MET A 73 -4.22 -17.16 14.10
N GLY A 74 -3.32 -16.27 13.65
CA GLY A 74 -2.11 -16.67 12.93
C GLY A 74 -2.26 -16.87 11.43
N ASP A 75 -3.48 -16.80 10.90
CA ASP A 75 -3.71 -16.80 9.45
C ASP A 75 -3.17 -15.50 8.83
N GLY A 76 -2.48 -15.62 7.69
CA GLY A 76 -2.01 -14.47 6.92
C GLY A 76 -3.14 -13.61 6.38
N TRP A 77 -4.29 -14.21 6.04
CA TRP A 77 -5.47 -13.50 5.56
C TRP A 77 -6.38 -13.15 6.73
N ALA A 78 -6.20 -11.95 7.31
CA ALA A 78 -7.05 -11.45 8.40
C ALA A 78 -8.54 -11.39 7.99
N TYR A 79 -8.81 -11.04 6.74
CA TYR A 79 -10.13 -11.01 6.13
C TYR A 79 -10.07 -11.56 4.70
N THR A 80 -11.06 -12.37 4.35
CA THR A 80 -11.28 -12.85 2.98
C THR A 80 -12.74 -12.65 2.60
N TYR A 81 -13.00 -12.00 1.47
CA TYR A 81 -14.37 -11.69 1.01
C TYR A 81 -15.24 -12.93 0.84
N GLY A 82 -14.68 -14.05 0.39
CA GLY A 82 -15.39 -15.31 0.27
C GLY A 82 -15.78 -15.99 1.59
N ALA A 83 -15.30 -15.51 2.73
CA ALA A 83 -15.65 -16.06 4.05
C ALA A 83 -17.01 -15.53 4.54
N HIS A 84 -17.71 -16.33 5.36
CA HIS A 84 -19.05 -16.02 5.84
C HIS A 84 -19.18 -15.95 7.36
N ARG A 85 -18.06 -16.00 8.09
CA ARG A 85 -18.06 -15.92 9.57
C ARG A 85 -17.02 -14.91 10.04
N ILE A 86 -17.43 -14.03 10.95
CA ILE A 86 -16.56 -13.08 11.65
C ILE A 86 -16.27 -13.63 13.04
N ARG A 87 -14.98 -13.66 13.43
CA ARG A 87 -14.44 -14.14 14.71
C ARG A 87 -14.16 -13.03 15.70
N GLY A 88 -14.06 -11.79 15.20
CA GLY A 88 -13.79 -10.60 16.01
C GLY A 88 -13.58 -9.36 15.12
N PHE A 89 -13.42 -8.22 15.78
CA PHE A 89 -12.97 -6.97 15.18
C PHE A 89 -11.56 -6.73 15.69
N LYS A 90 -10.61 -6.92 14.81
CA LYS A 90 -9.18 -7.00 15.11
C LYS A 90 -8.55 -5.63 14.94
N GLN A 91 -7.73 -5.19 15.90
CA GLN A 91 -6.68 -4.22 15.62
C GLN A 91 -5.60 -4.93 14.82
N THR A 92 -5.14 -4.33 13.73
CA THR A 92 -4.15 -4.95 12.84
C THR A 92 -3.09 -3.95 12.41
N HIS A 93 -1.87 -4.45 12.27
CA HIS A 93 -0.72 -3.74 11.73
C HIS A 93 -0.16 -4.48 10.51
N GLN A 94 -0.94 -5.42 9.96
CA GLN A 94 -0.51 -6.24 8.84
C GLN A 94 -0.34 -5.41 7.57
N PRO A 95 0.86 -5.38 6.95
CA PRO A 95 1.06 -4.77 5.64
C PRO A 95 0.67 -5.71 4.50
N SER A 96 0.89 -7.01 4.68
CA SER A 96 0.67 -8.07 3.69
C SER A 96 0.51 -9.42 4.41
N PRO A 97 -0.25 -10.38 3.85
CA PRO A 97 -0.34 -11.73 4.41
C PRO A 97 1.01 -12.46 4.48
N TRP A 98 1.95 -12.13 3.58
CA TRP A 98 3.29 -12.73 3.55
C TRP A 98 4.19 -12.24 4.69
N ILE A 99 4.06 -10.99 5.08
CA ILE A 99 4.78 -10.37 6.20
C ILE A 99 4.11 -10.69 7.53
N ASN A 100 2.78 -10.91 7.51
CA ASN A 100 1.93 -11.17 8.66
C ASN A 100 1.80 -9.94 9.59
N ASP A 101 1.33 -10.11 10.81
CA ASP A 101 0.85 -9.06 11.71
C ASP A 101 1.69 -8.98 13.00
N TYR A 102 1.55 -7.88 13.74
CA TYR A 102 2.16 -7.69 15.05
C TYR A 102 1.28 -6.83 15.95
N GLY A 103 1.40 -7.04 17.26
CA GLY A 103 0.71 -6.24 18.28
C GLY A 103 -0.82 -6.28 18.19
N GLN A 104 -1.38 -7.33 17.59
CA GLN A 104 -2.83 -7.43 17.37
C GLN A 104 -3.58 -7.92 18.61
N PHE A 105 -4.83 -7.44 18.76
CA PHE A 105 -5.85 -7.95 19.67
C PHE A 105 -7.23 -7.75 19.02
N ALA A 106 -8.27 -8.40 19.55
CA ALA A 106 -9.60 -8.33 18.95
C ALA A 106 -10.70 -8.17 20.02
N LEU A 107 -11.82 -7.56 19.60
CA LEU A 107 -13.06 -7.50 20.38
C LEU A 107 -14.16 -8.24 19.60
N MET A 108 -14.96 -9.06 20.29
CA MET A 108 -16.13 -9.72 19.70
C MET A 108 -17.33 -9.61 20.63
N PRO A 109 -18.40 -8.89 20.24
CA PRO A 109 -19.64 -8.89 20.98
C PRO A 109 -20.36 -10.23 20.78
N VAL A 110 -20.83 -10.81 21.87
CA VAL A 110 -21.42 -12.15 21.87
C VAL A 110 -22.70 -12.21 22.72
N ARG A 111 -23.52 -13.21 22.45
CA ARG A 111 -24.62 -13.66 23.27
C ARG A 111 -24.42 -15.14 23.62
N GLY A 112 -24.40 -15.48 24.89
CA GLY A 112 -24.11 -16.82 25.41
C GLY A 112 -22.86 -16.86 26.29
N ASN A 113 -22.86 -17.75 27.29
CA ASN A 113 -21.79 -17.81 28.29
C ASN A 113 -20.58 -18.63 27.85
N ASP A 114 -20.71 -19.49 26.84
CA ASP A 114 -19.71 -20.43 26.34
C ASP A 114 -18.91 -19.92 25.12
N LYS A 115 -18.94 -18.62 24.82
CA LYS A 115 -18.39 -18.03 23.61
C LYS A 115 -17.03 -17.35 23.84
N LEU A 116 -16.02 -18.08 24.27
CA LEU A 116 -14.68 -17.54 24.54
C LEU A 116 -13.70 -17.76 23.38
N ASP A 117 -13.64 -18.98 22.84
CA ASP A 117 -12.72 -19.32 21.77
C ASP A 117 -13.17 -18.81 20.40
N GLU A 118 -12.25 -18.71 19.44
CA GLU A 118 -12.50 -18.16 18.10
C GLU A 118 -13.62 -18.87 17.34
N GLU A 119 -13.77 -20.17 17.47
CA GLU A 119 -14.78 -20.94 16.72
C GLU A 119 -16.17 -20.80 17.34
N SER A 120 -16.26 -20.87 18.68
CA SER A 120 -17.54 -20.77 19.39
C SER A 120 -18.13 -19.36 19.32
N ARG A 121 -17.28 -18.31 19.33
CA ARG A 121 -17.73 -16.90 19.22
C ARG A 121 -17.99 -16.44 17.80
N ALA A 122 -17.50 -17.15 16.78
CA ALA A 122 -17.64 -16.76 15.37
C ALA A 122 -19.12 -16.71 14.94
N SER A 123 -19.49 -15.66 14.21
CA SER A 123 -20.87 -15.43 13.76
C SER A 123 -20.98 -15.31 12.24
N TRP A 124 -22.05 -15.89 11.69
CA TRP A 124 -22.45 -15.67 10.31
C TRP A 124 -22.77 -14.19 10.06
N TYR A 125 -22.41 -13.73 8.85
CA TYR A 125 -22.76 -12.40 8.35
C TYR A 125 -23.05 -12.43 6.85
N SER A 126 -23.63 -11.35 6.33
CA SER A 126 -23.92 -11.18 4.91
C SER A 126 -23.35 -9.85 4.42
N HIS A 127 -22.70 -9.85 3.27
CA HIS A 127 -22.24 -8.62 2.60
C HIS A 127 -23.39 -7.65 2.25
N GLN A 128 -24.65 -8.14 2.15
CA GLN A 128 -25.81 -7.24 1.98
C GLN A 128 -26.10 -6.39 3.23
N ALA A 129 -25.66 -6.84 4.40
CA ALA A 129 -25.79 -6.13 5.67
C ALA A 129 -24.46 -5.52 6.13
N GLU A 130 -23.42 -5.60 5.32
CA GLU A 130 -22.10 -5.03 5.56
C GLU A 130 -21.98 -3.63 4.94
N VAL A 131 -21.39 -2.71 5.70
CA VAL A 131 -20.94 -1.41 5.19
C VAL A 131 -19.45 -1.29 5.50
N ALA A 132 -18.63 -1.21 4.45
CA ALA A 132 -17.18 -1.15 4.57
C ALA A 132 -16.67 0.15 3.91
N LYS A 133 -16.43 1.17 4.74
CA LYS A 133 -15.89 2.47 4.37
C LYS A 133 -14.60 2.75 5.15
N PRO A 134 -13.68 3.57 4.67
CA PRO A 134 -12.43 3.83 5.38
C PRO A 134 -12.64 4.43 6.78
N TYR A 135 -13.71 5.19 6.96
CA TYR A 135 -14.09 5.88 8.20
C TYR A 135 -15.16 5.15 9.03
N TYR A 136 -15.72 4.04 8.51
CA TYR A 136 -16.85 3.37 9.13
C TYR A 136 -17.01 1.93 8.65
N TYR A 137 -17.11 1.03 9.61
CA TYR A 137 -17.53 -0.36 9.35
C TYR A 137 -18.82 -0.67 10.09
N LYS A 138 -19.71 -1.44 9.47
CA LYS A 138 -20.93 -1.93 10.10
C LYS A 138 -21.27 -3.31 9.57
N VAL A 139 -21.68 -4.21 10.46
CA VAL A 139 -22.15 -5.54 10.10
C VAL A 139 -23.21 -6.05 11.11
N TYR A 140 -24.05 -6.98 10.65
CA TYR A 140 -24.95 -7.72 11.51
C TYR A 140 -24.43 -9.14 11.73
N LEU A 141 -24.23 -9.50 12.99
CA LEU A 141 -23.75 -10.79 13.46
C LEU A 141 -24.96 -11.70 13.75
N ALA A 142 -25.30 -12.59 12.80
CA ALA A 142 -26.56 -13.30 12.79
C ALA A 142 -26.74 -14.30 13.96
N ASP A 143 -25.64 -15.01 14.36
CA ASP A 143 -25.72 -16.01 15.44
C ASP A 143 -25.91 -15.35 16.83
N HIS A 144 -25.50 -14.09 16.95
CA HIS A 144 -25.62 -13.35 18.22
C HIS A 144 -26.76 -12.34 18.22
N ASP A 145 -27.42 -12.07 17.06
CA ASP A 145 -28.43 -11.00 16.90
C ASP A 145 -27.88 -9.62 17.32
N ILE A 146 -26.63 -9.33 16.94
CA ILE A 146 -25.91 -8.10 17.33
C ILE A 146 -25.51 -7.32 16.08
N ARG A 147 -25.70 -6.00 16.09
CA ARG A 147 -25.08 -5.09 15.13
C ARG A 147 -23.81 -4.52 15.72
N ALA A 148 -22.68 -4.67 15.00
CA ALA A 148 -21.41 -4.11 15.36
C ALA A 148 -21.02 -2.97 14.39
N GLU A 149 -20.48 -1.89 14.94
CA GLU A 149 -20.07 -0.69 14.21
C GLU A 149 -18.72 -0.19 14.73
N ILE A 150 -17.86 0.34 13.83
CA ILE A 150 -16.51 0.86 14.17
C ILE A 150 -16.31 2.21 13.50
N ALA A 151 -15.77 3.18 14.24
CA ALA A 151 -15.29 4.48 13.73
C ALA A 151 -13.89 4.78 14.29
N PRO A 152 -12.87 5.09 13.45
CA PRO A 152 -11.48 5.19 13.86
C PRO A 152 -11.04 6.62 14.18
N THR A 153 -9.95 6.74 14.98
CA THR A 153 -9.03 7.88 15.00
C THR A 153 -7.62 7.40 14.62
N GLU A 154 -6.56 8.19 14.81
CA GLU A 154 -5.20 7.76 14.44
C GLU A 154 -4.70 6.59 15.29
N ARG A 155 -4.96 6.60 16.60
CA ARG A 155 -4.48 5.62 17.60
C ARG A 155 -5.58 4.95 18.38
N ALA A 156 -6.84 5.39 18.20
CA ALA A 156 -7.99 4.86 18.89
C ALA A 156 -9.12 4.52 17.93
N ALA A 157 -10.18 3.91 18.46
CA ALA A 157 -11.45 3.72 17.77
C ALA A 157 -12.60 3.73 18.79
N MET A 158 -13.78 4.09 18.31
CA MET A 158 -15.02 3.85 19.00
C MET A 158 -15.76 2.70 18.33
N MET A 159 -16.10 1.67 19.09
CA MET A 159 -16.94 0.56 18.65
C MET A 159 -18.30 0.69 19.32
N ARG A 160 -19.36 0.41 18.58
CA ARG A 160 -20.73 0.44 19.09
C ARG A 160 -21.40 -0.90 18.79
N PHE A 161 -21.91 -1.55 19.84
CA PHE A 161 -22.61 -2.82 19.76
C PHE A 161 -24.07 -2.63 20.14
N THR A 162 -24.98 -3.00 19.23
CA THR A 162 -26.43 -2.97 19.52
C THR A 162 -26.91 -4.38 19.81
N PHE A 163 -27.32 -4.63 21.05
CA PHE A 163 -27.66 -5.95 21.57
C PHE A 163 -29.16 -6.25 21.49
N PRO A 164 -29.53 -7.54 21.42
CA PRO A 164 -30.89 -8.01 21.74
C PRO A 164 -31.16 -7.92 23.27
N GLU A 165 -32.34 -8.29 23.68
CA GLU A 165 -32.64 -8.54 25.10
C GLU A 165 -31.99 -9.87 25.54
N SER A 166 -31.11 -9.83 26.53
CA SER A 166 -30.42 -11.01 27.06
C SER A 166 -29.73 -10.72 28.39
N ASP A 167 -29.74 -11.69 29.29
CA ASP A 167 -28.94 -11.68 30.48
C ASP A 167 -27.49 -12.20 30.25
N GLU A 168 -27.22 -12.75 29.06
CA GLU A 168 -25.94 -13.36 28.68
C GLU A 168 -25.18 -12.56 27.58
N SER A 169 -25.49 -11.29 27.44
CA SER A 169 -24.76 -10.40 26.55
C SER A 169 -23.37 -10.09 27.08
N GLY A 170 -22.38 -10.00 26.21
CA GLY A 170 -21.01 -9.66 26.60
C GLY A 170 -20.13 -9.25 25.44
N VAL A 171 -18.89 -8.89 25.77
CA VAL A 171 -17.82 -8.64 24.81
C VAL A 171 -16.60 -9.44 25.20
N VAL A 172 -16.10 -10.25 24.29
CA VAL A 172 -14.82 -10.95 24.42
C VAL A 172 -13.71 -10.02 23.97
N ILE A 173 -12.67 -9.84 24.79
CA ILE A 173 -11.43 -9.16 24.47
C ILE A 173 -10.34 -10.22 24.43
N ASP A 174 -9.75 -10.42 23.27
CA ASP A 174 -8.77 -11.46 22.98
C ASP A 174 -7.42 -10.80 22.70
N ALA A 175 -6.43 -11.01 23.57
CA ALA A 175 -5.08 -10.46 23.44
C ALA A 175 -4.13 -11.32 22.62
N PHE A 176 -4.64 -12.37 21.98
CA PHE A 176 -3.92 -13.30 21.12
C PHE A 176 -2.83 -14.13 21.83
N ASP A 177 -2.36 -15.13 21.13
CA ASP A 177 -1.32 -16.05 21.58
C ASP A 177 0.11 -15.46 21.53
N ARG A 178 1.10 -16.25 21.94
CA ARG A 178 2.53 -15.90 22.04
C ARG A 178 2.88 -14.88 23.13
N GLY A 179 2.08 -14.85 24.17
CA GLY A 179 2.32 -14.03 25.35
C GLY A 179 1.44 -12.78 25.40
N SER A 180 0.60 -12.74 26.40
CA SER A 180 -0.30 -11.60 26.60
C SER A 180 -0.74 -11.48 28.07
N GLN A 181 -1.28 -10.31 28.42
CA GLN A 181 -1.87 -10.03 29.71
C GLN A 181 -3.17 -9.26 29.52
N ILE A 182 -4.19 -9.59 30.31
CA ILE A 182 -5.42 -8.81 30.42
C ILE A 182 -5.77 -8.64 31.90
N GLY A 183 -6.22 -7.45 32.27
CA GLY A 183 -6.67 -7.12 33.62
C GLY A 183 -7.85 -6.16 33.64
N MET A 184 -8.60 -6.19 34.72
CA MET A 184 -9.69 -5.26 35.02
C MET A 184 -9.14 -4.10 35.85
N LEU A 185 -9.19 -2.88 35.31
CA LEU A 185 -8.81 -1.67 36.05
C LEU A 185 -9.95 -1.16 36.95
N ASP A 186 -11.17 -1.11 36.43
CA ASP A 186 -12.40 -0.75 37.11
C ASP A 186 -13.62 -1.42 36.44
N ALA A 187 -14.84 -1.12 36.90
CA ALA A 187 -16.08 -1.73 36.39
C ALA A 187 -16.42 -1.35 34.93
N ARG A 188 -15.61 -0.55 34.26
CA ARG A 188 -15.80 -0.12 32.87
C ARG A 188 -14.56 -0.32 32.02
N THR A 189 -13.40 -0.63 32.61
CA THR A 189 -12.11 -0.54 31.92
C THR A 189 -11.33 -1.84 32.00
N ILE A 190 -11.02 -2.40 30.88
CA ILE A 190 -10.09 -3.51 30.69
C ILE A 190 -8.79 -2.94 30.09
N VAL A 191 -7.65 -3.45 30.56
CA VAL A 191 -6.32 -3.09 30.09
C VAL A 191 -5.51 -4.35 29.84
N GLY A 192 -4.53 -4.28 28.99
CA GLY A 192 -3.67 -5.42 28.71
C GLY A 192 -2.51 -5.09 27.80
N TYR A 193 -1.78 -6.12 27.42
CA TYR A 193 -0.81 -6.06 26.34
C TYR A 193 -0.75 -7.39 25.57
N THR A 194 -0.23 -7.32 24.36
CA THR A 194 0.19 -8.47 23.56
C THR A 194 1.65 -8.32 23.18
N THR A 195 2.38 -9.43 23.17
CA THR A 195 3.75 -9.52 22.61
C THR A 195 3.76 -10.13 21.22
N ARG A 196 2.58 -10.50 20.71
CA ARG A 196 2.45 -11.15 19.40
C ARG A 196 3.14 -10.35 18.34
N ASN A 197 4.04 -10.99 17.60
CA ASN A 197 4.74 -10.42 16.46
C ASN A 197 5.15 -11.53 15.48
N SER A 198 5.49 -11.15 14.27
CA SER A 198 5.99 -12.05 13.22
C SER A 198 7.51 -11.91 12.99
N GLY A 199 8.23 -11.31 13.93
CA GLY A 199 9.68 -11.09 13.90
C GLY A 199 10.08 -9.62 13.66
N GLY A 200 11.39 -9.36 13.71
CA GLY A 200 11.95 -8.03 13.48
C GLY A 200 11.73 -7.03 14.63
N VAL A 201 11.61 -7.51 15.88
CA VAL A 201 11.44 -6.67 17.07
C VAL A 201 12.32 -7.15 18.23
N PRO A 202 12.76 -6.23 19.12
CA PRO A 202 13.42 -6.59 20.38
C PRO A 202 12.52 -7.35 21.35
N ASP A 203 13.09 -8.06 22.31
CA ASP A 203 12.39 -8.90 23.29
C ASP A 203 11.41 -8.15 24.20
N ASN A 204 11.63 -6.85 24.38
CA ASN A 204 10.76 -6.01 25.20
C ASN A 204 9.56 -5.44 24.42
N PHE A 205 9.35 -5.84 23.17
CA PHE A 205 8.22 -5.41 22.37
C PHE A 205 6.88 -5.72 23.06
N ARG A 206 6.01 -4.73 23.15
CA ARG A 206 4.65 -4.82 23.65
C ARG A 206 3.76 -3.87 22.87
N ASN A 207 2.51 -4.30 22.61
CA ASN A 207 1.42 -3.40 22.28
C ASN A 207 0.46 -3.38 23.49
N TYR A 208 0.48 -2.31 24.25
CA TYR A 208 -0.39 -2.06 25.38
C TYR A 208 -1.73 -1.54 24.87
N PHE A 209 -2.84 -2.02 25.44
CA PHE A 209 -4.17 -1.55 25.04
C PHE A 209 -5.07 -1.24 26.24
N VAL A 210 -6.05 -0.37 25.98
CA VAL A 210 -7.12 -0.02 26.91
C VAL A 210 -8.46 -0.09 26.18
N VAL A 211 -9.44 -0.72 26.83
CA VAL A 211 -10.83 -0.81 26.35
C VAL A 211 -11.73 -0.24 27.45
N ARG A 212 -12.42 0.88 27.19
CA ARG A 212 -13.32 1.53 28.13
C ARG A 212 -14.75 1.50 27.60
N PHE A 213 -15.64 0.91 28.39
CA PHE A 213 -17.07 0.83 28.09
C PHE A 213 -17.84 2.02 28.68
N ASP A 214 -18.83 2.51 27.95
CA ASP A 214 -19.78 3.54 28.46
C ASP A 214 -20.73 2.97 29.53
N THR A 215 -20.96 1.66 29.53
CA THR A 215 -21.81 0.90 30.43
C THR A 215 -20.94 0.06 31.36
N PRO A 216 -21.18 0.09 32.71
CA PRO A 216 -20.44 -0.79 33.59
C PRO A 216 -20.83 -2.25 33.36
N PHE A 217 -19.83 -3.13 33.27
CA PHE A 217 -20.07 -4.56 33.21
C PHE A 217 -20.38 -5.12 34.61
N THR A 218 -21.24 -6.14 34.66
CA THR A 218 -21.70 -6.77 35.90
C THR A 218 -20.77 -7.89 36.38
N ALA A 219 -20.03 -8.49 35.47
CA ALA A 219 -19.04 -9.53 35.77
C ALA A 219 -17.93 -9.52 34.72
N VAL A 220 -16.76 -10.05 35.06
CA VAL A 220 -15.64 -10.29 34.18
C VAL A 220 -15.11 -11.71 34.40
N GLU A 221 -14.91 -12.43 33.29
CA GLU A 221 -14.19 -13.69 33.24
C GLU A 221 -12.80 -13.41 32.67
N LEU A 222 -11.75 -13.93 33.31
CA LEU A 222 -10.38 -13.84 32.86
C LEU A 222 -9.83 -15.25 32.75
N THR A 223 -9.27 -15.61 31.62
CA THR A 223 -8.72 -16.94 31.35
C THR A 223 -7.41 -16.86 30.56
N ASP A 224 -6.52 -17.82 30.83
CA ASP A 224 -5.38 -18.13 29.97
C ASP A 224 -5.79 -19.34 29.11
N ALA A 225 -6.03 -19.11 27.85
CA ALA A 225 -6.31 -20.17 26.89
C ALA A 225 -5.00 -20.92 26.55
N PRO A 226 -5.02 -22.22 26.24
CA PRO A 226 -3.79 -22.98 25.92
C PRO A 226 -3.01 -22.35 24.76
N GLY A 227 -1.72 -22.08 24.99
CA GLY A 227 -0.79 -21.54 24.00
C GLY A 227 0.64 -22.05 24.23
N GLU A 228 1.54 -21.89 23.29
CA GLU A 228 2.93 -22.37 23.29
C GLU A 228 3.92 -21.46 24.04
N TYR A 229 3.48 -20.60 24.94
CA TYR A 229 4.32 -19.59 25.58
C TYR A 229 4.56 -19.86 27.06
N GLU A 230 5.81 -19.68 27.53
CA GLU A 230 6.16 -19.71 28.96
C GLU A 230 5.64 -18.46 29.67
N PRO A 231 4.96 -18.57 30.83
CA PRO A 231 4.37 -17.43 31.54
C PRO A 231 5.41 -16.40 31.99
N GLY A 232 5.30 -15.18 31.50
CA GLY A 232 6.07 -14.03 32.01
C GLY A 232 5.48 -13.49 33.32
N SER A 233 6.30 -12.87 34.16
CA SER A 233 5.83 -12.26 35.40
C SER A 233 4.86 -11.09 35.15
N SER A 234 3.75 -11.02 35.90
CA SER A 234 2.81 -9.89 35.89
C SER A 234 3.52 -8.62 36.33
N LEU A 235 3.65 -7.62 35.47
CA LEU A 235 4.30 -6.34 35.75
C LEU A 235 3.33 -5.17 35.83
N LEU A 236 2.06 -5.33 35.42
CA LEU A 236 1.16 -4.19 35.21
C LEU A 236 0.41 -3.74 36.45
N TYR A 237 0.12 -4.61 37.45
CA TYR A 237 -0.69 -4.24 38.60
C TYR A 237 -0.24 -4.96 39.88
N PRO A 238 0.64 -4.35 40.69
CA PRO A 238 1.14 -4.97 41.93
C PRO A 238 0.13 -4.94 43.11
N ASP A 239 -1.03 -4.32 42.98
CA ASP A 239 -1.96 -4.01 44.07
C ASP A 239 -3.14 -4.97 44.23
N GLY A 240 -3.08 -6.17 43.62
CA GLY A 240 -4.11 -7.20 43.77
C GLY A 240 -5.34 -7.07 42.89
N SER A 241 -5.25 -6.27 41.80
CA SER A 241 -6.27 -6.20 40.77
C SER A 241 -6.38 -7.53 40.01
N LYS A 242 -7.61 -7.87 39.54
CA LYS A 242 -7.84 -9.11 38.79
C LYS A 242 -7.17 -9.04 37.44
N SER A 243 -6.15 -9.83 37.23
CA SER A 243 -5.45 -9.97 35.92
C SER A 243 -5.04 -11.42 35.65
N VAL A 244 -4.90 -11.76 34.40
CA VAL A 244 -4.32 -13.01 33.91
C VAL A 244 -3.18 -12.69 32.97
N THR A 245 -2.05 -13.39 33.14
CA THR A 245 -0.88 -13.35 32.24
C THR A 245 -0.57 -14.78 31.84
N GLY A 246 -0.39 -15.01 30.56
CA GLY A 246 -0.11 -16.35 30.06
C GLY A 246 0.23 -16.37 28.58
N GLY A 247 0.13 -17.56 28.00
CA GLY A 247 0.34 -17.77 26.57
C GLY A 247 -0.72 -17.10 25.71
N HIS A 248 -1.98 -17.03 26.20
CA HIS A 248 -3.10 -16.46 25.47
C HIS A 248 -4.17 -15.92 26.43
N ALA A 249 -4.03 -14.69 26.85
CA ALA A 249 -4.95 -14.05 27.79
C ALA A 249 -6.24 -13.58 27.06
N VAL A 250 -7.38 -13.95 27.63
CA VAL A 250 -8.72 -13.59 27.12
C VAL A 250 -9.56 -13.07 28.28
N ALA A 251 -10.32 -11.99 28.05
CA ALA A 251 -11.34 -11.50 28.97
C ALA A 251 -12.71 -11.54 28.30
N LYS A 252 -13.74 -11.83 29.10
CA LYS A 252 -15.13 -11.59 28.73
C LYS A 252 -15.80 -10.73 29.76
N VAL A 253 -16.36 -9.61 29.36
CA VAL A 253 -17.18 -8.72 30.19
C VAL A 253 -18.65 -8.97 29.90
N HIS A 254 -19.49 -8.92 30.93
CA HIS A 254 -20.91 -9.26 30.88
C HIS A 254 -21.80 -8.04 31.12
N PHE A 255 -22.86 -7.94 30.33
CA PHE A 255 -23.89 -6.91 30.42
C PHE A 255 -25.27 -7.54 30.31
N PRO A 256 -26.20 -7.42 31.30
CA PRO A 256 -27.60 -7.66 31.04
C PRO A 256 -28.12 -6.55 30.11
N THR A 257 -28.70 -6.92 28.96
CA THR A 257 -29.13 -5.96 27.96
C THR A 257 -30.61 -6.02 27.64
N ARG A 258 -31.18 -4.87 27.33
CA ARG A 258 -32.53 -4.74 26.76
C ARG A 258 -32.46 -4.76 25.22
N ARG A 259 -33.54 -5.08 24.57
CA ARG A 259 -33.62 -5.06 23.11
C ARG A 259 -33.25 -3.68 22.56
N GLY A 260 -32.27 -3.65 21.62
CA GLY A 260 -31.79 -2.43 21.02
C GLY A 260 -30.86 -1.59 21.88
N GLN A 261 -30.46 -2.10 23.05
CA GLN A 261 -29.48 -1.40 23.90
C GLN A 261 -28.14 -1.32 23.20
N GLN A 262 -27.56 -0.12 23.18
CA GLN A 262 -26.24 0.14 22.65
C GLN A 262 -25.22 0.15 23.80
N VAL A 263 -24.08 -0.48 23.59
CA VAL A 263 -22.89 -0.42 24.45
C VAL A 263 -21.74 0.07 23.57
N CYS A 264 -21.11 1.16 23.96
CA CYS A 264 -19.95 1.70 23.26
C CYS A 264 -18.65 1.31 23.99
N ALA A 265 -17.66 0.87 23.23
CA ALA A 265 -16.29 0.63 23.68
C ALA A 265 -15.34 1.63 22.99
N ALA A 266 -14.69 2.46 23.80
CA ALA A 266 -13.57 3.31 23.40
C ALA A 266 -12.29 2.48 23.56
N VAL A 267 -11.52 2.33 22.48
CA VAL A 267 -10.35 1.44 22.41
C VAL A 267 -9.14 2.21 21.91
N ALA A 268 -7.99 2.04 22.56
CA ALA A 268 -6.72 2.61 22.08
C ALA A 268 -5.56 1.69 22.45
N SER A 269 -4.43 1.87 21.78
CA SER A 269 -3.20 1.14 22.09
C SER A 269 -1.97 2.04 22.04
N SER A 270 -0.83 1.50 22.52
CA SER A 270 0.47 2.15 22.57
C SER A 270 1.58 1.12 22.51
N PHE A 271 2.66 1.40 21.77
CA PHE A 271 3.88 0.62 21.81
C PHE A 271 4.85 1.13 22.90
N ILE A 272 4.54 2.26 23.55
CA ILE A 272 5.40 2.91 24.54
C ILE A 272 5.09 2.41 25.96
N SER A 273 3.85 2.58 26.42
CA SER A 273 3.45 2.19 27.78
C SER A 273 1.93 2.10 27.96
N PRO A 274 1.45 1.48 29.06
CA PRO A 274 0.03 1.49 29.40
C PRO A 274 -0.56 2.89 29.59
N GLU A 275 0.21 3.81 30.21
CA GLU A 275 -0.20 5.20 30.43
C GLU A 275 -0.35 5.94 29.12
N GLN A 276 0.56 5.66 28.14
CA GLN A 276 0.46 6.25 26.81
C GLN A 276 -0.75 5.68 26.03
N ALA A 277 -1.13 4.41 26.20
CA ALA A 277 -2.38 3.87 25.66
C ALA A 277 -3.61 4.64 26.18
N VAL A 278 -3.64 4.96 27.48
CA VAL A 278 -4.69 5.82 28.08
C VAL A 278 -4.61 7.25 27.54
N GLN A 279 -3.41 7.78 27.29
CA GLN A 279 -3.24 9.08 26.63
C GLN A 279 -3.79 9.08 25.21
N ASN A 280 -3.51 8.04 24.42
CA ASN A 280 -4.00 7.89 23.05
C ASN A 280 -5.54 7.78 23.00
N LEU A 281 -6.16 7.21 24.03
CA LEU A 281 -7.63 7.16 24.16
C LEU A 281 -8.26 8.56 24.20
N ARG A 282 -7.51 9.60 24.61
CA ARG A 282 -7.99 10.99 24.66
C ARG A 282 -8.23 11.58 23.27
N GLU A 283 -7.77 10.95 22.19
CA GLU A 283 -8.12 11.35 20.82
C GLU A 283 -9.64 11.35 20.58
N LEU A 284 -10.37 10.48 21.29
CA LEU A 284 -11.83 10.42 21.22
C LEU A 284 -12.51 11.57 22.01
N GLY A 285 -11.83 12.20 22.99
CA GLY A 285 -12.36 13.29 23.77
C GLY A 285 -13.67 12.94 24.47
N THR A 286 -14.68 13.78 24.27
CA THR A 286 -16.07 13.60 24.72
C THR A 286 -17.03 13.32 23.55
N ASP A 287 -16.50 12.98 22.38
CA ASP A 287 -17.28 12.75 21.17
C ASP A 287 -18.13 11.49 21.31
N ASP A 288 -19.34 11.54 20.79
CA ASP A 288 -20.15 10.35 20.58
C ASP A 288 -19.73 9.62 19.28
N PHE A 289 -20.28 8.43 19.07
CA PHE A 289 -19.95 7.58 17.92
C PHE A 289 -20.17 8.29 16.56
N GLU A 290 -21.27 9.02 16.41
CA GLU A 290 -21.58 9.70 15.14
C GLU A 290 -20.62 10.87 14.88
N THR A 291 -20.19 11.55 15.94
CA THR A 291 -19.19 12.64 15.85
C THR A 291 -17.82 12.09 15.45
N VAL A 292 -17.35 10.98 16.06
CA VAL A 292 -16.09 10.32 15.68
C VAL A 292 -16.13 9.90 14.21
N LYS A 293 -17.21 9.24 13.78
CA LYS A 293 -17.44 8.82 12.40
C LYS A 293 -17.43 10.01 11.42
N SER A 294 -18.09 11.12 11.76
CA SER A 294 -18.13 12.31 10.92
C SER A 294 -16.74 12.92 10.75
N LYS A 295 -16.01 13.09 11.85
CA LYS A 295 -14.62 13.60 11.82
C LYS A 295 -13.70 12.71 10.99
N ALA A 296 -13.84 11.40 11.10
CA ALA A 296 -13.07 10.45 10.30
C ALA A 296 -13.41 10.58 8.80
N GLN A 297 -14.69 10.73 8.44
CA GLN A 297 -15.11 10.99 7.06
C GLN A 297 -14.54 12.30 6.51
N GLU A 298 -14.64 13.38 7.28
CA GLU A 298 -14.10 14.70 6.90
C GLU A 298 -12.58 14.63 6.65
N ARG A 299 -11.84 13.88 7.49
CA ARG A 299 -10.41 13.68 7.29
C ARG A 299 -10.10 12.91 6.01
N TRP A 300 -10.88 11.89 5.69
CA TRP A 300 -10.76 11.17 4.41
C TRP A 300 -11.09 12.05 3.21
N ASP A 301 -12.15 12.84 3.29
CA ASP A 301 -12.54 13.76 2.20
C ASP A 301 -11.49 14.86 1.96
N GLU A 302 -10.82 15.32 3.02
CA GLU A 302 -9.69 16.25 2.91
C GLU A 302 -8.51 15.62 2.15
N VAL A 303 -8.11 14.39 2.51
CA VAL A 303 -6.96 13.72 1.92
C VAL A 303 -7.26 13.27 0.48
N LEU A 304 -8.38 12.59 0.26
CA LEU A 304 -8.77 12.13 -1.08
C LEU A 304 -9.10 13.30 -2.02
N GLY A 305 -9.65 14.39 -1.50
CA GLY A 305 -9.98 15.61 -2.25
C GLY A 305 -8.76 16.42 -2.71
N ARG A 306 -7.52 15.95 -2.42
CA ARG A 306 -6.30 16.48 -3.05
C ARG A 306 -6.25 16.16 -4.54
N ILE A 307 -6.87 15.07 -4.98
CA ILE A 307 -7.00 14.73 -6.39
C ILE A 307 -8.49 14.61 -6.73
N GLU A 308 -9.00 15.54 -7.50
CA GLU A 308 -10.38 15.54 -7.99
C GLU A 308 -10.40 15.09 -9.45
N VAL A 309 -11.26 14.14 -9.79
CA VAL A 309 -11.42 13.62 -11.16
C VAL A 309 -12.86 13.79 -11.65
N GLU A 310 -13.02 14.08 -12.94
CA GLU A 310 -14.32 14.35 -13.55
C GLU A 310 -14.45 13.65 -14.92
N GLY A 311 -15.66 13.23 -15.28
CA GLY A 311 -15.97 12.71 -16.62
C GLY A 311 -15.63 11.25 -16.84
N GLY A 312 -15.41 10.47 -15.76
CA GLY A 312 -15.36 9.02 -15.79
C GLY A 312 -16.72 8.35 -15.53
N THR A 313 -16.80 7.04 -15.72
CA THR A 313 -17.93 6.22 -15.27
C THR A 313 -17.90 6.08 -13.74
N GLU A 314 -19.03 5.67 -13.14
CA GLU A 314 -19.07 5.42 -11.69
C GLU A 314 -18.08 4.33 -11.28
N GLU A 315 -17.89 3.28 -12.08
CA GLU A 315 -16.90 2.23 -11.85
C GLU A 315 -15.47 2.80 -11.85
N GLN A 316 -15.13 3.64 -12.82
CA GLN A 316 -13.83 4.31 -12.87
C GLN A 316 -13.59 5.23 -11.66
N MET A 317 -14.62 5.96 -11.22
CA MET A 317 -14.55 6.81 -10.02
C MET A 317 -14.31 5.96 -8.77
N ARG A 318 -15.05 4.83 -8.62
CA ARG A 318 -14.87 3.91 -7.50
C ARG A 318 -13.48 3.27 -7.49
N THR A 319 -13.01 2.79 -8.63
CA THR A 319 -11.67 2.21 -8.75
C THR A 319 -10.60 3.25 -8.40
N PHE A 320 -10.70 4.47 -8.94
CA PHE A 320 -9.74 5.54 -8.70
C PHE A 320 -9.65 5.92 -7.22
N TYR A 321 -10.79 6.21 -6.57
CA TYR A 321 -10.77 6.62 -5.16
C TYR A 321 -10.45 5.45 -4.23
N SER A 322 -10.74 4.20 -4.60
CA SER A 322 -10.31 3.03 -3.83
C SER A 322 -8.80 2.81 -3.93
N CYS A 323 -8.20 3.02 -5.11
CA CYS A 323 -6.74 3.02 -5.27
C CYS A 323 -6.09 4.19 -4.53
N LEU A 324 -6.65 5.41 -4.63
CA LEU A 324 -6.11 6.56 -3.88
C LEU A 324 -6.18 6.33 -2.37
N TYR A 325 -7.27 5.74 -1.86
CA TYR A 325 -7.38 5.34 -0.45
C TYR A 325 -6.25 4.39 -0.05
N ARG A 326 -5.96 3.34 -0.84
CA ARG A 326 -4.87 2.40 -0.56
C ARG A 326 -3.50 3.08 -0.57
N SER A 327 -3.28 4.02 -1.50
CA SER A 327 -2.02 4.76 -1.62
C SER A 327 -1.72 5.69 -0.43
N VAL A 328 -2.67 5.93 0.48
CA VAL A 328 -2.49 6.79 1.66
C VAL A 328 -2.73 6.06 2.98
N LEU A 329 -2.69 4.72 2.96
CA LEU A 329 -2.69 3.91 4.19
C LEU A 329 -1.27 3.69 4.72
N PHE A 330 -0.32 3.45 3.83
CA PHE A 330 1.07 3.11 4.14
C PHE A 330 2.07 4.14 3.57
N PRO A 331 3.28 4.27 4.13
CA PRO A 331 3.74 3.71 5.41
C PRO A 331 2.90 4.18 6.58
N ARG A 332 2.78 3.35 7.61
CA ARG A 332 1.98 3.63 8.81
C ARG A 332 2.79 4.43 9.82
N LYS A 333 2.14 5.39 10.51
CA LYS A 333 2.72 6.05 11.70
C LYS A 333 3.08 5.01 12.75
N PHE A 334 4.26 5.14 13.31
CA PHE A 334 4.75 4.33 14.42
C PHE A 334 5.32 5.22 15.53
N TYR A 335 4.70 6.39 15.70
CA TYR A 335 5.01 7.36 16.74
C TYR A 335 3.73 7.79 17.47
N GLU A 336 3.92 8.31 18.65
CA GLU A 336 2.85 8.71 19.55
C GLU A 336 3.09 10.13 20.08
N VAL A 337 2.01 10.77 20.56
CA VAL A 337 2.10 12.13 21.09
C VAL A 337 1.86 12.04 22.60
N THR A 338 2.85 12.47 23.39
CA THR A 338 2.76 12.45 24.84
C THR A 338 1.76 13.48 25.38
N ALA A 339 1.47 13.43 26.67
CA ALA A 339 0.63 14.43 27.32
C ALA A 339 1.21 15.86 27.28
N SER A 340 2.53 16.00 27.13
CA SER A 340 3.23 17.29 26.93
C SER A 340 3.23 17.78 25.48
N GLY A 341 2.73 16.94 24.53
CA GLY A 341 2.72 17.25 23.10
C GLY A 341 4.01 16.86 22.37
N GLU A 342 4.92 16.13 23.02
CA GLU A 342 6.15 15.65 22.41
C GLU A 342 5.88 14.43 21.53
N ILE A 343 6.58 14.35 20.38
CA ILE A 343 6.54 13.21 19.48
C ILE A 343 7.58 12.20 19.93
N MET A 344 7.13 11.01 20.29
CA MET A 344 7.96 9.92 20.80
C MET A 344 7.60 8.63 20.06
N HIS A 345 8.52 7.69 19.98
CA HIS A 345 8.27 6.36 19.46
C HIS A 345 9.01 5.29 20.25
N TYR A 346 8.43 4.08 20.29
CA TYR A 346 9.19 2.87 20.61
C TYR A 346 10.05 2.51 19.40
N SER A 347 11.35 2.37 19.58
CA SER A 347 12.23 1.93 18.49
C SER A 347 12.07 0.42 18.26
N PRO A 348 11.57 0.00 17.10
CA PRO A 348 11.48 -1.43 16.78
C PRO A 348 12.86 -2.04 16.45
N TYR A 349 13.92 -1.25 16.49
CA TYR A 349 15.28 -1.67 16.18
C TYR A 349 16.14 -1.93 17.42
N ASN A 350 16.01 -1.12 18.46
CA ASN A 350 16.82 -1.24 19.68
C ASN A 350 16.00 -1.39 20.97
N GLY A 351 14.67 -1.21 20.92
CA GLY A 351 13.77 -1.38 22.05
C GLY A 351 13.70 -0.17 23.01
N GLU A 352 14.31 0.95 22.65
CA GLU A 352 14.24 2.18 23.46
C GLU A 352 13.04 3.04 23.08
N VAL A 353 12.61 3.91 23.98
CA VAL A 353 11.62 4.97 23.70
C VAL A 353 12.37 6.26 23.40
N LEU A 354 12.26 6.75 22.18
CA LEU A 354 13.08 7.81 21.64
C LEU A 354 12.22 8.95 21.06
N PRO A 355 12.73 10.19 21.01
CA PRO A 355 12.01 11.32 20.41
C PRO A 355 12.04 11.28 18.88
N GLY A 356 10.99 11.81 18.28
CA GLY A 356 10.89 12.03 16.84
C GLY A 356 9.96 11.06 16.12
N TYR A 357 9.83 11.29 14.82
CA TYR A 357 8.96 10.50 13.95
C TYR A 357 9.53 9.09 13.71
N MET A 358 8.64 8.12 13.59
CA MET A 358 8.90 6.79 13.10
C MET A 358 7.73 6.34 12.23
N TYR A 359 8.02 5.68 11.11
CA TYR A 359 7.05 5.08 10.19
C TYR A 359 7.47 3.66 9.86
N THR A 360 6.51 2.79 9.57
CA THR A 360 6.75 1.38 9.31
C THR A 360 5.74 0.79 8.33
N ASP A 361 5.79 -0.52 8.11
CA ASP A 361 4.90 -1.31 7.26
C ASP A 361 5.00 -0.90 5.79
N THR A 362 6.20 -1.01 5.25
CA THR A 362 6.47 -0.82 3.82
C THR A 362 7.69 -1.60 3.35
N GLY A 363 7.62 -2.12 2.12
CA GLY A 363 8.73 -2.65 1.34
C GLY A 363 9.20 -1.62 0.33
N PHE A 364 10.49 -1.25 0.36
CA PHE A 364 11.01 -0.20 -0.50
C PHE A 364 11.23 -0.68 -1.94
N TRP A 365 11.53 -1.96 -2.13
CA TRP A 365 11.60 -2.59 -3.46
C TRP A 365 10.28 -2.45 -4.24
N ASP A 366 9.14 -2.54 -3.53
CA ASP A 366 7.82 -2.33 -4.12
C ASP A 366 7.55 -0.85 -4.34
N THR A 367 7.65 -0.04 -3.28
CA THR A 367 7.01 1.27 -3.14
C THR A 367 7.82 2.45 -3.70
N PHE A 368 9.12 2.27 -4.01
CA PHE A 368 9.93 3.34 -4.60
C PHE A 368 9.41 3.78 -5.97
N ARG A 369 8.72 2.89 -6.69
CA ARG A 369 8.38 3.04 -8.12
C ARG A 369 7.29 4.08 -8.34
N SER A 370 6.21 4.07 -7.56
CA SER A 370 5.12 5.05 -7.71
C SER A 370 4.58 5.60 -6.40
N LEU A 371 4.51 4.82 -5.31
CA LEU A 371 3.94 5.32 -4.06
C LEU A 371 4.71 6.52 -3.52
N PHE A 372 6.02 6.41 -3.31
CA PHE A 372 6.82 7.53 -2.79
C PHE A 372 6.87 8.74 -3.73
N PRO A 373 6.98 8.58 -5.06
CA PRO A 373 6.77 9.69 -5.99
C PRO A 373 5.40 10.37 -5.88
N LEU A 374 4.31 9.61 -5.60
CA LEU A 374 2.99 10.18 -5.34
C LEU A 374 2.98 11.00 -4.05
N LEU A 375 3.58 10.49 -2.97
CA LEU A 375 3.75 11.21 -1.71
C LEU A 375 4.56 12.50 -1.90
N ASN A 376 5.65 12.46 -2.66
CA ASN A 376 6.45 13.66 -2.99
C ASN A 376 5.65 14.71 -3.73
N LEU A 377 4.74 14.32 -4.62
CA LEU A 377 3.97 15.25 -5.43
C LEU A 377 2.75 15.82 -4.68
N VAL A 378 2.00 14.98 -3.99
CA VAL A 378 0.67 15.31 -3.46
C VAL A 378 0.68 15.53 -1.94
N TYR A 379 1.52 14.79 -1.19
CA TYR A 379 1.57 14.78 0.27
C TYR A 379 3.00 14.97 0.81
N PRO A 380 3.75 15.98 0.35
CA PRO A 380 5.15 16.16 0.72
C PRO A 380 5.37 16.38 2.22
N SER A 381 4.41 16.95 2.95
CA SER A 381 4.52 17.11 4.42
C SER A 381 4.58 15.77 5.14
N VAL A 382 3.76 14.80 4.74
CA VAL A 382 3.79 13.44 5.30
C VAL A 382 5.10 12.74 4.93
N ASN A 383 5.54 12.86 3.68
CA ASN A 383 6.82 12.25 3.31
C ASN A 383 8.02 12.89 4.01
N ALA A 384 7.96 14.19 4.35
CA ALA A 384 9.00 14.83 5.16
C ALA A 384 9.11 14.22 6.57
N GLU A 385 7.99 13.84 7.19
CA GLU A 385 7.98 13.07 8.45
C GLU A 385 8.58 11.67 8.26
N ILE A 386 8.20 10.98 7.17
CA ILE A 386 8.75 9.66 6.83
C ILE A 386 10.27 9.72 6.64
N GLN A 387 10.78 10.73 5.94
CA GLN A 387 12.23 10.92 5.76
C GLN A 387 12.96 11.16 7.08
N GLN A 388 12.36 11.89 8.03
CA GLN A 388 12.89 12.01 9.39
C GLN A 388 12.87 10.67 10.12
N GLY A 389 11.81 9.87 9.96
CA GLY A 389 11.73 8.51 10.48
C GLY A 389 12.84 7.60 9.92
N LEU A 390 13.14 7.69 8.62
CA LEU A 390 14.25 6.96 8.00
C LEU A 390 15.60 7.37 8.56
N ALA A 391 15.81 8.67 8.83
CA ALA A 391 17.02 9.14 9.47
C ALA A 391 17.14 8.62 10.92
N ASN A 392 16.03 8.54 11.67
CA ASN A 392 15.99 7.92 12.99
C ASN A 392 16.30 6.42 12.91
N THR A 393 15.70 5.69 11.98
CA THR A 393 16.01 4.27 11.75
C THR A 393 17.52 4.06 11.51
N ALA A 394 18.13 4.89 10.69
CA ALA A 394 19.58 4.81 10.43
C ALA A 394 20.43 5.07 11.71
N ARG A 395 20.02 6.00 12.56
CA ARG A 395 20.69 6.27 13.86
C ARG A 395 20.53 5.12 14.85
N GLU A 396 19.37 4.47 14.86
CA GLU A 396 18.97 3.46 15.84
C GLU A 396 19.45 2.04 15.48
N SER A 397 19.52 1.71 14.19
CA SER A 397 19.92 0.40 13.70
C SER A 397 21.25 0.36 12.96
N GLY A 398 21.79 1.53 12.57
CA GLY A 398 22.95 1.65 11.68
C GLY A 398 22.65 1.50 10.19
N PHE A 399 21.40 1.17 9.80
CA PHE A 399 21.00 0.94 8.42
C PHE A 399 19.67 1.64 8.08
N LEU A 400 19.48 1.99 6.80
CA LEU A 400 18.16 2.22 6.26
C LEU A 400 17.42 0.87 6.10
N PRO A 401 16.10 0.82 6.30
CA PRO A 401 15.35 -0.42 6.09
C PRO A 401 15.15 -0.68 4.60
N GLU A 402 15.10 -1.97 4.21
CA GLU A 402 14.64 -2.37 2.86
C GLU A 402 13.22 -2.93 2.92
N TRP A 403 12.88 -3.56 4.02
CA TRP A 403 11.52 -3.88 4.44
C TRP A 403 11.39 -3.61 5.95
N ALA A 404 10.36 -2.88 6.34
CA ALA A 404 10.06 -2.58 7.75
C ALA A 404 8.65 -3.08 8.13
N SER A 405 8.55 -3.88 9.24
CA SER A 405 7.26 -4.30 9.82
C SER A 405 7.46 -5.01 11.19
N PRO A 406 7.45 -4.29 12.34
CA PRO A 406 7.78 -2.86 12.43
C PRO A 406 9.27 -2.56 12.29
N GLY A 407 10.19 -3.48 12.66
CA GLY A 407 11.63 -3.38 12.43
C GLY A 407 12.06 -4.02 11.11
N HIS A 408 13.36 -4.27 10.94
CA HIS A 408 13.89 -4.88 9.72
C HIS A 408 13.31 -6.27 9.46
N ARG A 409 12.87 -6.51 8.22
CA ARG A 409 12.36 -7.79 7.75
C ARG A 409 13.26 -8.36 6.68
N GLY A 410 13.49 -9.68 6.76
CA GLY A 410 14.34 -10.41 5.83
C GLY A 410 13.63 -10.84 4.57
N CYS A 411 13.26 -9.91 3.71
CA CYS A 411 12.64 -10.20 2.42
C CYS A 411 13.06 -9.18 1.35
N MET A 412 12.84 -9.54 0.09
CA MET A 412 13.16 -8.81 -1.13
C MET A 412 14.66 -8.55 -1.34
N VAL A 413 14.96 -7.84 -2.40
CA VAL A 413 16.30 -7.51 -2.87
C VAL A 413 16.45 -6.01 -3.08
N GLY A 414 17.65 -5.58 -3.39
CA GLY A 414 17.91 -4.17 -3.67
C GLY A 414 18.34 -3.39 -2.43
N ASN A 415 18.50 -2.10 -2.63
CA ASN A 415 18.78 -1.10 -1.60
C ASN A 415 17.92 0.14 -1.90
N ASN A 416 16.65 -0.14 -2.22
CA ASN A 416 15.73 0.83 -2.86
C ASN A 416 15.26 1.93 -1.90
N SER A 417 15.52 1.81 -0.59
CA SER A 417 15.46 2.95 0.34
C SER A 417 16.32 4.12 -0.14
N ALA A 418 17.44 3.85 -0.85
CA ALA A 418 18.26 4.89 -1.47
C ALA A 418 17.51 5.67 -2.56
N SER A 419 16.72 5.01 -3.38
CA SER A 419 15.87 5.68 -4.38
C SER A 419 14.82 6.58 -3.72
N VAL A 420 14.16 6.08 -2.67
CA VAL A 420 13.14 6.83 -1.92
C VAL A 420 13.73 8.08 -1.26
N VAL A 421 14.89 7.94 -0.61
CA VAL A 421 15.60 9.07 0.02
C VAL A 421 16.08 10.06 -1.03
N ALA A 422 16.67 9.58 -2.13
CA ALA A 422 17.18 10.44 -3.19
C ALA A 422 16.06 11.25 -3.86
N ASP A 423 14.93 10.62 -4.19
CA ASP A 423 13.80 11.32 -4.82
C ASP A 423 13.24 12.42 -3.92
N ALA A 424 13.05 12.14 -2.62
CA ALA A 424 12.56 13.11 -1.66
C ALA A 424 13.56 14.28 -1.42
N LEU A 425 14.86 13.97 -1.31
CA LEU A 425 15.90 14.96 -1.06
C LEU A 425 16.07 15.91 -2.26
N LEU A 426 16.13 15.36 -3.49
CA LEU A 426 16.31 16.14 -4.71
C LEU A 426 15.10 17.03 -5.00
N LYS A 427 13.91 16.61 -4.62
CA LYS A 427 12.66 17.36 -4.71
C LYS A 427 12.44 18.36 -3.56
N GLY A 428 13.38 18.43 -2.60
CA GLY A 428 13.32 19.37 -1.47
C GLY A 428 12.27 19.02 -0.42
N VAL A 429 11.84 17.77 -0.38
CA VAL A 429 10.87 17.25 0.61
C VAL A 429 11.59 16.88 1.92
N THR A 430 12.76 16.25 1.83
CA THR A 430 13.56 15.88 2.99
C THR A 430 14.12 17.13 3.70
N PRO A 431 13.92 17.30 5.03
CA PRO A 431 14.53 18.40 5.78
C PRO A 431 16.06 18.41 5.66
N GLU A 432 16.67 19.59 5.42
CA GLU A 432 18.10 19.72 5.19
C GLU A 432 18.97 19.14 6.32
N LYS A 433 18.50 19.26 7.56
CA LYS A 433 19.20 18.71 8.75
C LYS A 433 19.43 17.21 8.68
N GLU A 434 18.64 16.47 7.87
CA GLU A 434 18.73 15.01 7.73
C GLU A 434 19.58 14.57 6.52
N TRP A 435 19.94 15.48 5.61
CA TRP A 435 20.60 15.13 4.35
C TRP A 435 21.91 14.36 4.56
N GLN A 436 22.75 14.82 5.48
CA GLN A 436 24.05 14.15 5.71
C GLN A 436 23.85 12.77 6.34
N THR A 437 22.96 12.64 7.33
CA THR A 437 22.66 11.35 7.98
C THR A 437 22.17 10.32 6.95
N LEU A 438 21.23 10.72 6.10
CA LEU A 438 20.66 9.83 5.09
C LEU A 438 21.67 9.48 4.00
N TYR A 439 22.51 10.45 3.57
CA TYR A 439 23.59 10.18 2.63
C TYR A 439 24.59 9.17 3.20
N ASP A 440 25.05 9.36 4.43
CA ASP A 440 26.01 8.47 5.08
C ASP A 440 25.43 7.04 5.25
N ALA A 441 24.13 6.93 5.55
CA ALA A 441 23.46 5.65 5.66
C ALA A 441 23.36 4.93 4.31
N MET A 442 23.07 5.64 3.20
CA MET A 442 23.08 5.06 1.86
C MET A 442 24.49 4.58 1.47
N MET A 443 25.53 5.37 1.74
CA MET A 443 26.92 5.00 1.48
C MET A 443 27.39 3.82 2.36
N HIS A 444 26.94 3.75 3.62
CA HIS A 444 27.21 2.63 4.50
C HIS A 444 26.64 1.31 3.94
N ALA A 445 25.40 1.33 3.48
CA ALA A 445 24.74 0.15 2.91
C ALA A 445 25.45 -0.42 1.67
N ARG A 446 26.15 0.42 0.88
CA ARG A 446 26.90 -0.04 -0.33
C ARG A 446 28.01 -1.04 -0.02
N THR A 447 28.56 -1.04 1.17
CA THR A 447 29.72 -1.84 1.55
C THR A 447 29.47 -2.71 2.79
N ASN A 448 28.22 -2.77 3.25
CA ASN A 448 27.86 -3.50 4.45
C ASN A 448 26.51 -4.22 4.28
N VAL A 449 26.36 -5.28 5.07
CA VAL A 449 25.12 -6.05 5.25
C VAL A 449 24.77 -6.03 6.72
N HIS A 450 23.50 -5.84 7.06
CA HIS A 450 23.04 -5.87 8.44
C HIS A 450 23.29 -7.27 9.05
N PRO A 451 23.90 -7.38 10.25
CA PRO A 451 24.36 -8.65 10.80
C PRO A 451 23.23 -9.67 11.06
N GLY A 452 22.02 -9.20 11.33
CA GLY A 452 20.86 -10.06 11.62
C GLY A 452 19.87 -10.21 10.46
N VAL A 453 19.96 -9.38 9.41
CA VAL A 453 18.98 -9.35 8.30
C VAL A 453 19.71 -9.14 6.97
N SER A 454 20.02 -10.22 6.28
CA SER A 454 20.85 -10.20 5.07
C SER A 454 20.29 -9.45 3.87
N SER A 455 18.98 -9.17 3.83
CA SER A 455 18.35 -8.30 2.81
C SER A 455 18.50 -6.82 3.09
N THR A 456 18.98 -6.43 4.28
CA THR A 456 19.25 -5.04 4.64
C THR A 456 20.72 -4.72 4.40
N GLY A 457 21.01 -3.61 3.72
CA GLY A 457 22.30 -3.34 3.11
C GLY A 457 22.44 -4.08 1.76
N ARG A 458 23.66 -4.35 1.30
CA ARG A 458 23.91 -4.96 -0.01
C ARG A 458 24.57 -6.34 0.08
N LEU A 459 23.77 -7.40 0.10
CA LEU A 459 24.28 -8.77 0.04
C LEU A 459 25.07 -8.98 -1.25
N GLY A 460 26.32 -9.45 -1.15
CA GLY A 460 27.21 -9.66 -2.30
C GLY A 460 27.95 -8.39 -2.75
N HIS A 461 27.96 -7.33 -1.92
CA HIS A 461 28.64 -6.08 -2.24
C HIS A 461 30.12 -6.26 -2.59
N GLU A 462 30.82 -7.26 -1.99
CA GLU A 462 32.23 -7.52 -2.27
C GLU A 462 32.46 -7.92 -3.73
N TYR A 463 31.55 -8.75 -4.28
CA TYR A 463 31.58 -9.14 -5.70
C TYR A 463 31.17 -7.98 -6.58
N TYR A 464 30.05 -7.30 -6.24
CA TYR A 464 29.53 -6.20 -7.02
C TYR A 464 30.55 -5.05 -7.14
N ASN A 465 31.19 -4.67 -6.05
CA ASN A 465 32.18 -3.59 -6.04
C ASN A 465 33.50 -3.97 -6.77
N ARG A 466 33.82 -5.26 -6.87
CA ARG A 466 35.04 -5.76 -7.53
C ARG A 466 34.84 -6.09 -9.00
N LEU A 467 33.73 -6.73 -9.35
CA LEU A 467 33.46 -7.29 -10.68
C LEU A 467 32.45 -6.47 -11.48
N GLY A 468 31.68 -5.58 -10.82
CA GLY A 468 30.55 -4.88 -11.40
C GLY A 468 29.29 -5.75 -11.54
N TYR A 469 29.24 -6.90 -10.89
CA TYR A 469 28.04 -7.75 -10.79
C TYR A 469 28.22 -8.77 -9.68
N ILE A 470 27.10 -9.37 -9.24
CA ILE A 470 27.11 -10.51 -8.32
C ILE A 470 27.13 -11.80 -9.15
N PRO A 471 28.17 -12.67 -8.98
CA PRO A 471 28.28 -13.87 -9.77
C PRO A 471 27.16 -14.89 -9.50
N TYR A 472 26.77 -15.61 -10.54
CA TYR A 472 25.73 -16.64 -10.47
C TYR A 472 26.17 -17.87 -9.66
N ASP A 473 27.45 -18.24 -9.68
CA ASP A 473 28.03 -19.45 -9.11
C ASP A 473 28.56 -19.31 -7.67
N VAL A 474 28.28 -18.18 -6.97
CA VAL A 474 28.76 -17.90 -5.60
C VAL A 474 27.72 -18.14 -4.51
N LYS A 475 26.61 -18.82 -4.80
CA LYS A 475 25.52 -19.15 -3.88
C LYS A 475 24.81 -17.93 -3.26
N ILE A 476 24.74 -16.83 -4.01
CA ILE A 476 23.88 -15.69 -3.71
C ILE A 476 22.73 -15.71 -4.69
N ASN A 477 21.53 -15.98 -4.21
CA ASN A 477 20.32 -16.01 -5.03
C ASN A 477 19.99 -14.62 -5.58
N GLU A 478 19.22 -14.58 -6.66
CA GLU A 478 18.68 -13.33 -7.22
C GLU A 478 19.80 -12.36 -7.65
N ASN A 479 20.94 -12.93 -8.05
CA ASN A 479 22.18 -12.20 -8.31
C ASN A 479 22.05 -11.19 -9.46
N VAL A 480 21.27 -11.49 -10.49
CA VAL A 480 20.99 -10.53 -11.58
C VAL A 480 20.07 -9.42 -11.09
N ALA A 481 18.98 -9.77 -10.40
CA ALA A 481 18.07 -8.78 -9.83
C ALA A 481 18.83 -7.82 -8.91
N ARG A 482 19.63 -8.34 -7.96
CA ARG A 482 20.47 -7.51 -7.06
C ARG A 482 21.43 -6.61 -7.83
N THR A 483 22.07 -7.12 -8.88
CA THR A 483 23.00 -6.33 -9.71
C THR A 483 22.29 -5.16 -10.37
N LEU A 484 21.08 -5.36 -10.90
CA LEU A 484 20.29 -4.32 -11.56
C LEU A 484 19.79 -3.27 -10.57
N GLU A 485 19.27 -3.70 -9.42
CA GLU A 485 18.81 -2.79 -8.37
C GLU A 485 19.98 -1.94 -7.83
N TYR A 486 21.13 -2.55 -7.52
CA TYR A 486 22.30 -1.80 -7.03
C TYR A 486 22.84 -0.80 -8.05
N ALA A 487 22.76 -1.11 -9.34
CA ALA A 487 23.16 -0.18 -10.39
C ALA A 487 22.24 1.07 -10.43
N TYR A 488 20.95 0.88 -10.28
CA TYR A 488 20.00 1.98 -10.19
C TYR A 488 20.17 2.78 -8.87
N ASP A 489 20.34 2.07 -7.74
CA ASP A 489 20.57 2.70 -6.45
C ASP A 489 21.85 3.55 -6.46
N ASP A 490 22.94 3.08 -7.09
CA ASP A 490 24.17 3.84 -7.26
C ASP A 490 23.93 5.12 -8.06
N TRP A 491 23.11 5.08 -9.10
CA TRP A 491 22.71 6.29 -9.82
C TRP A 491 21.94 7.26 -8.93
N CYS A 492 21.00 6.76 -8.13
CA CYS A 492 20.24 7.59 -7.19
C CYS A 492 21.16 8.29 -6.18
N ILE A 493 22.09 7.53 -5.58
CA ILE A 493 23.07 8.08 -4.61
C ILE A 493 24.00 9.08 -5.29
N ALA A 494 24.39 8.85 -6.56
CA ALA A 494 25.21 9.80 -7.33
C ALA A 494 24.51 11.16 -7.49
N GLN A 495 23.19 11.19 -7.71
CA GLN A 495 22.45 12.45 -7.81
C GLN A 495 22.49 13.21 -6.46
N VAL A 496 22.33 12.49 -5.34
CA VAL A 496 22.44 13.08 -3.99
C VAL A 496 23.87 13.58 -3.73
N ALA A 497 24.89 12.79 -4.07
CA ALA A 497 26.30 13.19 -3.95
C ALA A 497 26.60 14.49 -4.72
N ARG A 498 26.10 14.63 -5.95
CA ARG A 498 26.19 15.88 -6.72
C ARG A 498 25.52 17.06 -6.00
N LYS A 499 24.33 16.85 -5.47
CA LYS A 499 23.60 17.87 -4.70
C LYS A 499 24.35 18.34 -3.46
N LEU A 500 25.09 17.42 -2.82
CA LEU A 500 25.92 17.70 -1.64
C LEU A 500 27.33 18.18 -1.97
N GLY A 501 27.68 18.31 -3.25
CA GLY A 501 29.03 18.76 -3.69
C GLY A 501 30.12 17.68 -3.54
N LYS A 502 29.74 16.40 -3.38
CA LYS A 502 30.68 15.26 -3.24
C LYS A 502 31.03 14.72 -4.63
N THR A 503 31.83 15.45 -5.38
CA THR A 503 32.08 15.19 -6.82
C THR A 503 32.79 13.88 -7.11
N GLU A 504 33.72 13.43 -6.27
CA GLU A 504 34.43 12.16 -6.43
C GLU A 504 33.49 10.98 -6.22
N ASP A 505 32.69 11.00 -5.15
CA ASP A 505 31.68 9.98 -4.91
C ASP A 505 30.67 9.92 -6.06
N ALA A 506 30.20 11.09 -6.51
CA ALA A 506 29.25 11.17 -7.61
C ALA A 506 29.77 10.52 -8.90
N ALA A 507 31.05 10.75 -9.25
CA ALA A 507 31.67 10.16 -10.44
C ALA A 507 31.82 8.64 -10.32
N ALA A 508 32.29 8.15 -9.16
CA ALA A 508 32.45 6.72 -8.91
C ALA A 508 31.11 5.97 -8.91
N LEU A 509 30.07 6.56 -8.33
CA LEU A 509 28.72 6.00 -8.28
C LEU A 509 28.07 5.98 -9.67
N GLU A 510 28.28 7.03 -10.48
CA GLU A 510 27.75 7.06 -11.84
C GLU A 510 28.41 6.01 -12.74
N GLU A 511 29.71 5.77 -12.59
CA GLU A 511 30.37 4.66 -13.28
C GLU A 511 29.78 3.31 -12.85
N ALA A 512 29.61 3.09 -11.51
CA ALA A 512 28.99 1.87 -10.97
C ALA A 512 27.55 1.67 -11.43
N SER A 513 26.81 2.74 -11.72
CA SER A 513 25.44 2.67 -12.21
C SER A 513 25.33 2.02 -13.60
N ARG A 514 26.44 1.91 -14.35
CA ARG A 514 26.49 1.22 -15.65
C ARG A 514 26.70 -0.30 -15.52
N ASN A 515 26.82 -0.82 -14.32
CA ASN A 515 27.07 -2.23 -14.04
C ASN A 515 25.98 -3.19 -14.56
N TYR A 516 24.75 -2.71 -14.80
CA TYR A 516 23.71 -3.48 -15.47
C TYR A 516 24.17 -4.10 -16.80
N ARG A 517 25.14 -3.45 -17.50
CA ARG A 517 25.71 -3.92 -18.77
C ARG A 517 26.45 -5.24 -18.65
N ASN A 518 26.97 -5.55 -17.45
CA ASN A 518 27.76 -6.76 -17.21
C ASN A 518 26.93 -8.04 -17.21
N VAL A 519 25.62 -7.94 -16.95
CA VAL A 519 24.70 -9.10 -16.94
C VAL A 519 23.79 -9.14 -18.16
N PHE A 520 23.99 -8.26 -19.14
CA PHE A 520 23.25 -8.28 -20.40
C PHE A 520 23.90 -9.23 -21.40
N ASP A 521 23.19 -10.26 -21.84
CA ASP A 521 23.62 -11.20 -22.87
C ASP A 521 23.18 -10.69 -24.28
N LYS A 522 24.14 -10.25 -25.07
CA LYS A 522 23.89 -9.75 -26.43
C LYS A 522 23.30 -10.78 -27.36
N THR A 523 23.50 -12.09 -27.10
CA THR A 523 23.00 -13.17 -27.95
C THR A 523 21.50 -13.36 -27.78
N THR A 524 21.01 -13.30 -26.54
CA THR A 524 19.59 -13.44 -26.23
C THR A 524 18.86 -12.10 -26.17
N LYS A 525 19.60 -10.98 -26.07
CA LYS A 525 19.11 -9.64 -25.76
C LYS A 525 18.35 -9.54 -24.42
N LEU A 526 18.66 -10.44 -23.48
CA LEU A 526 18.05 -10.50 -22.14
C LEU A 526 19.13 -10.42 -21.07
N MET A 527 18.75 -10.03 -19.86
CA MET A 527 19.59 -10.16 -18.69
C MET A 527 19.75 -11.64 -18.30
N ARG A 528 20.95 -12.03 -17.89
CA ARG A 528 21.32 -13.43 -17.65
C ARG A 528 22.38 -13.53 -16.55
N GLY A 529 22.32 -14.57 -15.72
CA GLY A 529 23.35 -14.87 -14.74
C GLY A 529 24.74 -14.95 -15.35
N ARG A 530 25.76 -14.42 -14.66
CA ARG A 530 27.16 -14.46 -15.09
C ARG A 530 28.02 -15.03 -13.96
N ASN A 531 28.86 -16.00 -14.28
CA ASN A 531 29.75 -16.67 -13.34
C ASN A 531 30.94 -15.77 -12.95
N GLU A 532 31.63 -16.08 -11.87
CA GLU A 532 32.81 -15.32 -11.41
C GLU A 532 33.94 -15.29 -12.44
N ASN A 533 34.07 -16.34 -13.27
CA ASN A 533 35.03 -16.41 -14.36
C ASN A 533 34.64 -15.55 -15.58
N GLY A 534 33.49 -14.88 -15.56
CA GLY A 534 33.00 -14.00 -16.61
C GLY A 534 32.15 -14.69 -17.70
N GLU A 535 31.93 -16.01 -17.64
CA GLU A 535 31.06 -16.73 -18.57
C GLU A 535 29.59 -16.59 -18.13
N PHE A 536 28.67 -16.55 -19.11
CA PHE A 536 27.24 -16.56 -18.78
C PHE A 536 26.78 -17.95 -18.30
N GLN A 537 25.80 -17.93 -17.38
CA GLN A 537 25.10 -19.11 -16.90
C GLN A 537 24.68 -20.05 -18.05
N SER A 538 24.96 -21.34 -17.91
CA SER A 538 24.54 -22.37 -18.87
C SER A 538 24.21 -23.66 -18.11
N PRO A 539 23.04 -24.30 -18.38
CA PRO A 539 21.98 -23.91 -19.30
C PRO A 539 21.25 -22.64 -18.85
N PHE A 540 20.53 -21.98 -19.77
CA PHE A 540 19.72 -20.79 -19.52
C PHE A 540 18.30 -20.95 -20.07
N SER A 541 17.30 -20.73 -19.20
CA SER A 541 15.90 -20.61 -19.59
C SER A 541 15.42 -19.19 -19.31
N PRO A 542 14.97 -18.42 -20.32
CA PRO A 542 14.44 -17.07 -20.10
C PRO A 542 13.09 -17.05 -19.35
N TYR A 543 12.47 -18.21 -19.20
CA TYR A 543 11.18 -18.41 -18.52
C TYR A 543 11.31 -18.94 -17.09
N LYS A 544 12.53 -19.15 -16.59
CA LYS A 544 12.77 -19.64 -15.22
C LYS A 544 12.50 -18.51 -14.23
N TRP A 545 11.54 -18.72 -13.37
CA TRP A 545 11.20 -17.80 -12.29
C TRP A 545 12.09 -18.02 -11.07
N GLY A 546 12.55 -16.94 -10.45
CA GLY A 546 13.51 -17.00 -9.35
C GLY A 546 14.94 -17.25 -9.82
N ASP A 547 15.76 -17.93 -9.00
CA ASP A 547 17.16 -18.26 -9.28
C ASP A 547 18.02 -16.98 -9.41
N ALA A 548 18.24 -16.49 -10.62
CA ALA A 548 18.93 -15.23 -10.87
C ALA A 548 18.04 -13.98 -10.65
N PHE A 549 16.74 -14.15 -10.53
CA PHE A 549 15.73 -13.08 -10.48
C PHE A 549 14.84 -13.23 -9.23
N THR A 550 14.16 -12.16 -8.86
CA THR A 550 13.23 -12.13 -7.73
C THR A 550 11.79 -12.09 -8.26
N GLU A 551 10.98 -13.10 -7.91
CA GLU A 551 9.55 -13.15 -8.27
C GLU A 551 9.29 -12.80 -9.74
N GLY A 552 10.14 -13.32 -10.61
CA GLY A 552 10.11 -13.03 -12.04
C GLY A 552 11.13 -13.83 -12.82
N ASN A 553 11.24 -13.55 -14.09
CA ASN A 553 12.15 -14.18 -15.03
C ASN A 553 12.92 -13.15 -15.87
N ALA A 554 13.70 -13.59 -16.87
CA ALA A 554 14.48 -12.70 -17.69
C ALA A 554 13.65 -11.71 -18.53
N TRP A 555 12.41 -12.09 -18.91
CA TRP A 555 11.50 -11.18 -19.63
C TRP A 555 11.02 -10.01 -18.79
N HIS A 556 10.98 -10.17 -17.43
CA HIS A 556 10.60 -9.11 -16.52
C HIS A 556 11.78 -8.22 -16.17
N TYR A 557 12.90 -8.82 -15.77
CA TYR A 557 14.04 -8.09 -15.21
C TYR A 557 14.93 -7.39 -16.23
N THR A 558 14.88 -7.78 -17.51
CA THR A 558 15.66 -7.11 -18.57
C THR A 558 15.37 -5.60 -18.65
N TRP A 559 14.21 -5.17 -18.18
CA TRP A 559 13.77 -3.78 -18.26
C TRP A 559 14.06 -2.95 -17.00
N SER A 560 14.62 -3.55 -15.95
CA SER A 560 14.95 -2.88 -14.66
C SER A 560 16.21 -2.00 -14.78
N VAL A 561 16.22 -1.10 -15.78
CA VAL A 561 17.28 -0.12 -16.04
C VAL A 561 16.63 1.26 -16.16
N PHE A 562 16.05 1.73 -15.08
CA PHE A 562 15.19 2.94 -15.04
C PHE A 562 15.97 4.21 -15.42
N HIS A 563 17.24 4.32 -15.00
CA HIS A 563 18.11 5.49 -15.15
C HIS A 563 18.81 5.57 -16.51
N ASP A 564 18.93 4.46 -17.27
CA ASP A 564 19.66 4.41 -18.52
C ASP A 564 18.98 3.58 -19.60
N VAL A 565 17.70 3.87 -19.88
CA VAL A 565 16.91 3.18 -20.91
C VAL A 565 17.53 3.32 -22.31
N GLN A 566 18.15 4.46 -22.63
CA GLN A 566 18.87 4.65 -23.88
C GLN A 566 20.08 3.70 -23.98
N GLY A 567 20.86 3.56 -22.90
CA GLY A 567 21.98 2.62 -22.86
C GLY A 567 21.55 1.16 -23.02
N LEU A 568 20.40 0.77 -22.45
CA LEU A 568 19.80 -0.55 -22.68
C LEU A 568 19.34 -0.71 -24.14
N ALA A 569 18.73 0.31 -24.74
CA ALA A 569 18.33 0.29 -26.14
C ALA A 569 19.52 0.12 -27.09
N GLU A 570 20.65 0.75 -26.80
CA GLU A 570 21.90 0.60 -27.56
C GLU A 570 22.43 -0.85 -27.52
N LEU A 571 22.36 -1.50 -26.36
CA LEU A 571 22.72 -2.92 -26.20
C LEU A 571 21.80 -3.85 -27.04
N MET A 572 20.56 -3.48 -27.26
CA MET A 572 19.57 -4.22 -28.07
C MET A 572 19.66 -3.92 -29.57
N GLY A 573 20.54 -3.02 -30.02
CA GLY A 573 20.70 -2.64 -31.42
C GLY A 573 19.96 -1.36 -31.78
N GLY A 574 19.71 -0.48 -30.85
CA GLY A 574 19.05 0.82 -31.02
C GLY A 574 17.54 0.78 -30.72
N ARG A 575 16.87 1.89 -30.96
CA ARG A 575 15.44 2.08 -30.66
C ARG A 575 14.51 1.05 -31.30
N GLU A 576 14.80 0.65 -32.54
CA GLU A 576 14.02 -0.35 -33.27
C GLU A 576 14.14 -1.72 -32.60
N GLY A 577 15.38 -2.21 -32.38
CA GLY A 577 15.60 -3.48 -31.71
C GLY A 577 15.07 -3.51 -30.27
N PHE A 578 15.12 -2.39 -29.57
CA PHE A 578 14.51 -2.24 -28.26
C PHE A 578 12.97 -2.35 -28.31
N ALA A 579 12.33 -1.68 -29.27
CA ALA A 579 10.87 -1.75 -29.45
C ALA A 579 10.41 -3.15 -29.84
N GLU A 580 11.16 -3.87 -30.71
CA GLU A 580 10.87 -5.26 -31.10
C GLU A 580 10.94 -6.21 -29.89
N MET A 581 11.96 -6.05 -29.03
CA MET A 581 12.07 -6.84 -27.80
C MET A 581 10.94 -6.54 -26.83
N LEU A 582 10.55 -5.27 -26.71
CA LEU A 582 9.44 -4.87 -25.84
C LEU A 582 8.09 -5.38 -26.37
N ASP A 583 7.86 -5.35 -27.69
CA ASP A 583 6.69 -5.96 -28.33
C ASP A 583 6.64 -7.47 -28.04
N SER A 584 7.80 -8.13 -28.01
CA SER A 584 7.90 -9.58 -27.77
C SER A 584 7.37 -9.96 -26.38
N VAL A 585 7.49 -9.09 -25.37
CA VAL A 585 6.94 -9.34 -24.02
C VAL A 585 5.45 -9.65 -24.07
N PHE A 586 4.69 -8.95 -24.92
CA PHE A 586 3.23 -9.06 -24.99
C PHE A 586 2.74 -10.19 -25.91
N VAL A 587 3.62 -10.75 -26.76
CA VAL A 587 3.23 -11.80 -27.72
C VAL A 587 3.85 -13.17 -27.41
N VAL A 588 4.94 -13.21 -26.65
CA VAL A 588 5.51 -14.48 -26.18
C VAL A 588 4.52 -15.12 -25.20
N PRO A 589 4.11 -16.39 -25.40
CA PRO A 589 3.15 -17.03 -24.53
C PRO A 589 3.58 -17.00 -23.06
N PRO A 590 2.64 -16.91 -22.10
CA PRO A 590 2.95 -16.85 -20.67
C PRO A 590 3.33 -18.23 -20.12
N ILE A 591 4.31 -18.88 -20.74
CA ILE A 591 4.93 -20.12 -20.25
C ILE A 591 5.91 -19.79 -19.13
N TYR A 592 6.16 -20.76 -18.28
CA TYR A 592 6.99 -20.58 -17.09
C TYR A 592 7.78 -21.86 -16.78
N ASP A 593 8.85 -21.67 -16.05
CA ASP A 593 9.64 -22.72 -15.40
C ASP A 593 9.71 -22.33 -13.90
N ASP A 594 9.00 -23.06 -13.05
CA ASP A 594 8.92 -22.87 -11.60
C ASP A 594 9.85 -23.79 -10.81
N SER A 595 10.80 -24.44 -11.49
CA SER A 595 11.71 -25.44 -10.89
C SER A 595 12.53 -24.90 -9.72
N TYR A 596 12.79 -23.60 -9.65
CA TYR A 596 13.50 -22.97 -8.55
C TYR A 596 12.66 -22.94 -7.25
N TYR A 597 11.39 -22.56 -7.34
CA TYR A 597 10.48 -22.49 -6.20
C TYR A 597 9.94 -23.89 -5.82
N GLY A 598 9.93 -24.84 -6.76
CA GLY A 598 9.37 -26.17 -6.57
C GLY A 598 7.84 -26.21 -6.50
N THR A 599 7.19 -25.07 -6.68
CA THR A 599 5.73 -24.88 -6.74
C THR A 599 5.42 -23.65 -7.57
N ARG A 600 4.24 -23.60 -8.16
CA ARG A 600 3.76 -22.40 -8.86
C ARG A 600 3.36 -21.33 -7.85
N ILE A 601 4.12 -20.26 -7.79
CA ILE A 601 3.81 -19.08 -6.98
C ILE A 601 2.65 -18.28 -7.59
N HIS A 602 2.00 -17.44 -6.79
CA HIS A 602 0.78 -16.74 -7.21
C HIS A 602 1.03 -15.77 -8.36
N GLU A 603 2.19 -15.11 -8.45
CA GLU A 603 2.56 -14.16 -9.52
C GLU A 603 2.59 -14.83 -10.90
N ILE A 604 3.00 -16.11 -10.96
CA ILE A 604 2.91 -16.91 -12.19
C ILE A 604 1.44 -17.12 -12.59
N THR A 605 0.58 -17.41 -11.62
CA THR A 605 -0.86 -17.58 -11.85
C THR A 605 -1.48 -16.29 -12.36
N GLU A 606 -1.13 -15.16 -11.76
CA GLU A 606 -1.59 -13.81 -12.12
C GLU A 606 -1.18 -13.44 -13.55
N MET A 607 0.07 -13.67 -13.93
CA MET A 607 0.55 -13.47 -15.29
C MET A 607 -0.27 -14.28 -16.29
N GLN A 608 -0.58 -15.55 -15.98
CA GLN A 608 -1.38 -16.40 -16.86
C GLN A 608 -2.83 -15.97 -16.95
N VAL A 609 -3.43 -15.51 -15.83
CA VAL A 609 -4.82 -15.00 -15.79
C VAL A 609 -4.94 -13.69 -16.55
N ALA A 610 -3.95 -12.80 -16.45
CA ALA A 610 -3.92 -11.54 -17.19
C ALA A 610 -3.88 -11.75 -18.71
N ASP A 611 -3.28 -12.86 -19.20
CA ASP A 611 -3.16 -13.23 -20.62
C ASP A 611 -2.62 -12.08 -21.49
N MET A 612 -1.50 -11.48 -21.02
CA MET A 612 -0.79 -10.38 -21.69
C MET A 612 0.65 -10.79 -22.03
N GLY A 613 0.87 -12.03 -22.48
CA GLY A 613 2.19 -12.59 -22.72
C GLY A 613 2.98 -12.74 -21.41
N ASN A 614 4.24 -12.27 -21.42
CA ASN A 614 5.07 -12.19 -20.22
C ASN A 614 4.98 -10.81 -19.50
N TYR A 615 3.98 -9.98 -19.79
CA TYR A 615 3.73 -8.75 -19.04
C TYR A 615 3.00 -9.08 -17.74
N ALA A 616 3.74 -9.38 -16.71
CA ALA A 616 3.23 -9.71 -15.38
C ALA A 616 2.95 -8.44 -14.57
N HIS A 617 1.91 -7.66 -14.95
CA HIS A 617 1.58 -6.38 -14.31
C HIS A 617 1.32 -6.51 -12.81
N GLY A 618 0.82 -7.65 -12.37
CA GLY A 618 0.55 -7.92 -10.96
C GLY A 618 1.78 -7.87 -10.07
N ASN A 619 3.00 -7.93 -10.63
CA ASN A 619 4.23 -7.77 -9.88
C ASN A 619 5.04 -6.55 -10.35
N GLN A 620 5.70 -5.85 -9.42
CA GLN A 620 6.28 -4.52 -9.59
C GLN A 620 7.36 -4.41 -10.66
N PRO A 621 8.22 -5.42 -10.90
CA PRO A 621 9.25 -5.34 -11.95
C PRO A 621 8.70 -5.05 -13.35
N ALA A 622 7.44 -5.41 -13.64
CA ALA A 622 6.82 -5.21 -14.94
C ALA A 622 6.09 -3.86 -15.09
N GLN A 623 5.69 -3.22 -13.98
CA GLN A 623 4.73 -2.09 -14.00
C GLN A 623 5.16 -0.88 -14.84
N HIS A 624 6.47 -0.61 -14.96
CA HIS A 624 7.00 0.52 -15.73
C HIS A 624 7.15 0.21 -17.25
N MET A 625 7.13 -1.07 -17.66
CA MET A 625 7.53 -1.51 -18.98
C MET A 625 6.72 -0.86 -20.12
N ILE A 626 5.42 -0.67 -19.91
CA ILE A 626 4.55 -0.05 -20.93
C ILE A 626 4.95 1.39 -21.26
N TYR A 627 5.57 2.11 -20.33
CA TYR A 627 6.05 3.48 -20.52
C TYR A 627 7.39 3.55 -21.27
N LEU A 628 8.09 2.41 -21.43
CA LEU A 628 9.37 2.35 -22.12
C LEU A 628 9.22 2.60 -23.64
N TYR A 629 8.03 2.45 -24.18
CA TYR A 629 7.74 2.83 -25.58
C TYR A 629 7.96 4.31 -25.87
N ASP A 630 7.85 5.19 -24.88
CA ASP A 630 8.15 6.61 -24.99
C ASP A 630 9.63 6.87 -25.29
N TYR A 631 10.51 6.04 -24.74
CA TYR A 631 11.95 6.07 -25.01
C TYR A 631 12.27 5.53 -26.43
N ALA A 632 11.49 4.56 -26.90
CA ALA A 632 11.60 4.00 -28.23
C ALA A 632 11.06 4.93 -29.33
N GLY A 633 10.42 6.05 -28.97
CA GLY A 633 9.76 6.95 -29.92
C GLY A 633 8.46 6.39 -30.49
N GLN A 634 7.79 5.51 -29.75
CA GLN A 634 6.49 4.91 -30.08
C GLN A 634 5.44 5.18 -28.98
N PRO A 635 5.20 6.45 -28.58
CA PRO A 635 4.36 6.79 -27.42
C PRO A 635 2.90 6.29 -27.54
N TRP A 636 2.42 6.07 -28.77
CA TRP A 636 1.07 5.51 -28.98
C TRP A 636 0.90 4.10 -28.41
N LYS A 637 1.98 3.31 -28.30
CA LYS A 637 1.93 1.98 -27.68
C LYS A 637 1.82 2.10 -26.15
N ALA A 638 2.53 3.03 -25.53
CA ALA A 638 2.35 3.35 -24.10
C ALA A 638 0.90 3.79 -23.83
N GLN A 639 0.36 4.68 -24.66
CA GLN A 639 -1.03 5.14 -24.56
C GLN A 639 -2.06 4.01 -24.74
N TYR A 640 -1.78 3.06 -25.59
CA TYR A 640 -2.61 1.87 -25.78
C TYR A 640 -2.65 1.02 -24.52
N TRP A 641 -1.50 0.65 -23.96
CA TRP A 641 -1.38 -0.26 -22.84
C TRP A 641 -1.82 0.38 -21.51
N THR A 642 -1.61 1.68 -21.31
CA THR A 642 -2.10 2.39 -20.10
C THR A 642 -3.62 2.46 -20.01
N ARG A 643 -4.33 2.21 -21.10
CA ARG A 643 -5.81 2.19 -21.16
C ARG A 643 -6.37 0.77 -21.17
N GLU A 644 -5.57 -0.23 -20.84
CA GLU A 644 -6.04 -1.60 -20.65
C GLU A 644 -6.86 -1.68 -19.35
N ASP A 645 -8.15 -1.98 -19.46
CA ASP A 645 -9.12 -1.88 -18.37
C ASP A 645 -9.31 -3.18 -17.58
N ARG A 646 -8.72 -4.29 -18.03
CA ARG A 646 -8.88 -5.61 -17.38
C ARG A 646 -8.06 -5.77 -16.10
N LEU A 647 -7.12 -4.87 -15.81
CA LEU A 647 -6.15 -5.00 -14.72
C LEU A 647 -6.69 -4.49 -13.37
N TYR A 648 -7.72 -3.64 -13.37
CA TYR A 648 -8.27 -3.02 -12.17
C TYR A 648 -9.78 -2.93 -12.20
N SER A 649 -10.42 -3.08 -11.04
CA SER A 649 -11.85 -2.82 -10.85
C SER A 649 -12.16 -2.41 -9.41
N SER A 650 -13.40 -1.97 -9.14
CA SER A 650 -13.86 -1.65 -7.78
C SER A 650 -14.41 -2.86 -7.00
N LYS A 651 -14.25 -4.07 -7.55
CA LYS A 651 -14.75 -5.31 -6.96
C LYS A 651 -13.76 -5.91 -5.94
N PRO A 652 -14.20 -6.90 -5.13
CA PRO A 652 -13.30 -7.57 -4.20
C PRO A 652 -12.10 -8.30 -4.83
N ASP A 653 -12.19 -8.66 -6.11
CA ASP A 653 -11.13 -9.22 -6.95
C ASP A 653 -10.46 -8.17 -7.86
N GLY A 654 -10.41 -6.92 -7.42
CA GLY A 654 -10.17 -5.75 -8.25
C GLY A 654 -8.73 -5.42 -8.58
N TYR A 655 -7.74 -6.26 -8.23
CA TYR A 655 -6.34 -6.13 -8.63
C TYR A 655 -5.89 -7.38 -9.41
N CYS A 656 -4.87 -7.21 -10.22
CA CYS A 656 -4.28 -8.30 -11.02
C CYS A 656 -3.04 -8.95 -10.36
N GLY A 657 -2.82 -8.72 -9.08
CA GLY A 657 -1.73 -9.20 -8.24
C GLY A 657 -1.76 -8.48 -6.91
N ASP A 658 -0.68 -8.54 -6.13
CA ASP A 658 -0.58 -7.90 -4.83
C ASP A 658 -0.69 -6.37 -4.92
N GLU A 659 -1.37 -5.78 -3.95
CA GLU A 659 -1.52 -4.32 -3.86
C GLU A 659 -0.25 -3.64 -3.36
N ASP A 660 0.48 -4.30 -2.47
CA ASP A 660 1.80 -3.95 -1.95
C ASP A 660 1.93 -2.53 -1.41
N ASN A 661 1.24 -2.31 -0.29
CA ASN A 661 1.37 -1.12 0.55
C ASN A 661 1.16 0.21 -0.20
N GLY A 662 0.26 0.20 -1.17
CA GLY A 662 -0.08 1.37 -1.97
C GLY A 662 0.62 1.46 -3.32
N GLN A 663 1.60 0.59 -3.63
CA GLN A 663 2.37 0.68 -4.87
C GLN A 663 1.52 0.45 -6.12
N THR A 664 0.79 -0.67 -6.18
CA THR A 664 -0.05 -1.02 -7.33
C THR A 664 -1.23 -0.06 -7.48
N SER A 665 -1.74 0.44 -6.36
CA SER A 665 -2.74 1.51 -6.33
C SER A 665 -2.21 2.85 -6.84
N ALA A 666 -1.02 3.27 -6.41
CA ALA A 666 -0.40 4.52 -6.86
C ALA A 666 -0.04 4.48 -8.35
N TRP A 667 0.32 3.30 -8.88
CA TRP A 667 0.48 3.10 -10.33
C TRP A 667 -0.81 3.48 -11.08
N TYR A 668 -1.96 2.96 -10.60
CA TYR A 668 -3.26 3.29 -11.23
C TYR A 668 -3.59 4.78 -11.11
N VAL A 669 -3.35 5.39 -9.96
CA VAL A 669 -3.61 6.83 -9.74
C VAL A 669 -2.80 7.69 -10.72
N PHE A 670 -1.50 7.42 -10.86
CA PHE A 670 -0.65 8.14 -11.83
C PHE A 670 -1.09 7.90 -13.26
N SER A 671 -1.30 6.64 -13.64
CA SER A 671 -1.71 6.28 -15.00
C SER A 671 -3.05 6.89 -15.38
N ALA A 672 -4.01 6.95 -14.44
CA ALA A 672 -5.30 7.61 -14.64
C ALA A 672 -5.18 9.13 -14.82
N MET A 673 -4.16 9.77 -14.23
CA MET A 673 -3.82 11.17 -14.48
C MET A 673 -3.09 11.39 -15.82
N GLY A 674 -2.55 10.35 -16.43
CA GLY A 674 -1.91 10.38 -17.74
C GLY A 674 -0.39 10.50 -17.75
N PHE A 675 0.29 10.21 -16.63
CA PHE A 675 1.76 10.17 -16.54
C PHE A 675 2.23 9.23 -15.43
N TYR A 676 3.51 8.83 -15.44
CA TYR A 676 4.08 7.87 -14.51
C TYR A 676 5.58 8.16 -14.22
N PRO A 677 6.07 7.99 -12.99
CA PRO A 677 7.46 8.19 -12.60
C PRO A 677 8.34 6.97 -12.93
N VAL A 678 8.72 6.77 -14.20
CA VAL A 678 9.56 5.62 -14.61
C VAL A 678 10.90 5.59 -13.89
N CYS A 679 11.50 6.76 -13.64
CA CYS A 679 12.81 6.90 -12.99
C CYS A 679 12.71 7.88 -11.81
N PRO A 680 12.30 7.43 -10.60
CA PRO A 680 12.40 8.24 -9.40
C PRO A 680 13.83 8.79 -9.19
N ALA A 681 13.96 9.89 -8.47
CA ALA A 681 15.15 10.73 -8.38
C ALA A 681 15.50 11.52 -9.67
N SER A 682 14.78 11.32 -10.78
CA SER A 682 14.80 12.25 -11.90
C SER A 682 13.75 13.36 -11.75
N ASP A 683 13.92 14.47 -12.50
CA ASP A 683 12.92 15.56 -12.56
C ASP A 683 11.82 15.29 -13.59
N GLN A 684 11.45 14.02 -13.86
CA GLN A 684 10.55 13.69 -14.98
C GLN A 684 9.52 12.64 -14.65
N TYR A 685 8.30 12.85 -15.19
CA TYR A 685 7.23 11.87 -15.30
C TYR A 685 6.97 11.58 -16.77
N VAL A 686 6.88 10.31 -17.14
CA VAL A 686 6.66 9.86 -18.53
C VAL A 686 5.16 9.90 -18.83
N ILE A 687 4.79 10.33 -20.04
CA ILE A 687 3.39 10.54 -20.44
C ILE A 687 2.78 9.20 -20.88
N GLY A 688 1.62 8.86 -20.30
CA GLY A 688 0.75 7.78 -20.74
C GLY A 688 -0.49 8.31 -21.47
N SER A 689 -1.68 7.86 -21.05
CA SER A 689 -2.95 8.35 -21.57
C SER A 689 -3.92 8.61 -20.40
N PRO A 690 -4.48 9.83 -20.27
CA PRO A 690 -5.40 10.13 -19.17
C PRO A 690 -6.68 9.30 -19.26
N LEU A 691 -7.21 8.90 -18.10
CA LEU A 691 -8.46 8.12 -18.01
C LEU A 691 -9.70 9.02 -17.92
N PHE A 692 -9.58 10.15 -17.27
CA PHE A 692 -10.67 11.09 -17.01
C PHE A 692 -10.67 12.25 -17.99
N ARG A 693 -11.83 12.91 -18.16
CA ARG A 693 -11.92 14.15 -18.96
C ARG A 693 -11.24 15.32 -18.29
N LYS A 694 -11.16 15.27 -16.96
CA LYS A 694 -10.44 16.27 -16.18
C LYS A 694 -9.92 15.66 -14.88
N ALA A 695 -8.70 16.04 -14.49
CA ALA A 695 -8.18 15.82 -13.16
C ALA A 695 -7.56 17.11 -12.61
N THR A 696 -7.75 17.34 -11.32
CA THR A 696 -7.19 18.51 -10.62
C THR A 696 -6.43 18.02 -9.38
N VAL A 697 -5.13 18.25 -9.35
CA VAL A 697 -4.29 17.97 -8.18
C VAL A 697 -4.08 19.26 -7.40
N LYS A 698 -4.50 19.29 -6.14
CA LYS A 698 -4.33 20.41 -5.21
C LYS A 698 -3.06 20.20 -4.40
N LEU A 699 -2.01 20.94 -4.73
CA LEU A 699 -0.72 20.83 -4.07
C LEU A 699 -0.72 21.51 -2.69
N GLU A 700 0.12 21.05 -1.77
CA GLU A 700 0.24 21.64 -0.41
C GLU A 700 0.74 23.09 -0.42
N ASN A 701 1.48 23.51 -1.45
CA ASN A 701 1.92 24.88 -1.64
C ASN A 701 0.83 25.83 -2.15
N GLY A 702 -0.44 25.36 -2.24
CA GLY A 702 -1.60 26.12 -2.71
C GLY A 702 -1.74 26.21 -4.23
N LYS A 703 -0.81 25.67 -5.00
CA LYS A 703 -0.90 25.59 -6.47
C LYS A 703 -1.76 24.40 -6.90
N LYS A 704 -2.09 24.36 -8.19
CA LYS A 704 -2.87 23.26 -8.78
C LYS A 704 -2.22 22.77 -10.07
N ILE A 705 -2.33 21.48 -10.30
CA ILE A 705 -2.09 20.87 -11.59
C ILE A 705 -3.49 20.58 -12.17
N VAL A 706 -3.79 21.10 -13.34
CA VAL A 706 -5.06 20.89 -14.02
C VAL A 706 -4.79 20.13 -15.31
N ILE A 707 -5.37 18.96 -15.43
CA ILE A 707 -5.24 18.07 -16.59
C ILE A 707 -6.61 18.04 -17.27
N GLU A 708 -6.69 18.45 -18.53
CA GLU A 708 -7.92 18.46 -19.31
C GLU A 708 -7.77 17.57 -20.55
N ALA A 709 -8.73 16.67 -20.74
CA ALA A 709 -8.86 15.79 -21.88
C ALA A 709 -10.35 15.68 -22.28
N PRO A 710 -10.98 16.77 -22.75
CA PRO A 710 -12.44 16.84 -22.92
C PRO A 710 -12.99 15.80 -23.91
N ASP A 711 -12.19 15.42 -24.90
CA ASP A 711 -12.56 14.44 -25.93
C ASP A 711 -12.26 12.99 -25.51
N ASN A 712 -11.82 12.77 -24.25
CA ASN A 712 -11.49 11.42 -23.76
C ASN A 712 -12.71 10.51 -23.74
N ALA A 713 -12.56 9.33 -24.34
CA ALA A 713 -13.55 8.27 -24.44
C ALA A 713 -12.83 6.91 -24.57
N PRO A 714 -13.51 5.76 -24.41
CA PRO A 714 -12.88 4.46 -24.61
C PRO A 714 -12.20 4.29 -25.97
N GLU A 715 -12.82 4.83 -27.04
CA GLU A 715 -12.27 4.85 -28.40
C GLU A 715 -11.18 5.90 -28.61
N ASN A 716 -11.19 7.02 -27.88
CA ASN A 716 -10.26 8.13 -28.00
C ASN A 716 -9.12 7.99 -26.96
N ARG A 717 -8.30 6.96 -27.10
CA ARG A 717 -7.20 6.68 -26.16
C ARG A 717 -5.85 7.29 -26.52
N TYR A 718 -5.73 7.84 -27.72
CA TYR A 718 -4.45 8.38 -28.21
C TYR A 718 -4.40 9.90 -28.11
N ILE A 719 -3.22 10.43 -27.79
CA ILE A 719 -2.96 11.86 -27.72
C ILE A 719 -2.62 12.36 -29.12
N GLY A 720 -3.51 13.12 -29.75
CA GLY A 720 -3.26 13.77 -31.02
C GLY A 720 -2.31 14.96 -30.87
N THR A 721 -2.63 15.88 -29.96
CA THR A 721 -1.79 17.02 -29.57
C THR A 721 -1.84 17.26 -28.07
N MET A 722 -0.79 17.88 -27.54
CA MET A 722 -0.69 18.27 -26.14
C MET A 722 -0.24 19.72 -26.01
N LYS A 723 -0.72 20.41 -24.98
CA LYS A 723 -0.22 21.72 -24.55
C LYS A 723 0.15 21.66 -23.07
N LEU A 724 1.23 22.35 -22.72
CA LEU A 724 1.62 22.65 -21.35
C LEU A 724 1.58 24.16 -21.17
N ASP A 725 0.75 24.65 -20.25
CA ASP A 725 0.51 26.09 -20.02
C ASP A 725 0.18 26.86 -21.30
N GLY A 726 -0.70 26.26 -22.13
CA GLY A 726 -1.19 26.84 -23.39
C GLY A 726 -0.21 26.74 -24.57
N LYS A 727 1.03 26.29 -24.36
CA LYS A 727 2.05 26.11 -25.41
C LYS A 727 2.06 24.67 -25.90
N ARG A 728 2.22 24.49 -27.23
CA ARG A 728 2.39 23.16 -27.83
C ARG A 728 3.56 22.42 -27.16
N TYR A 729 3.32 21.16 -26.84
CA TYR A 729 4.28 20.31 -26.13
C TYR A 729 4.30 18.92 -26.76
N ASP A 730 5.41 18.57 -27.41
CA ASP A 730 5.54 17.31 -28.15
C ASP A 730 6.40 16.27 -27.42
N ARG A 731 7.03 16.62 -26.28
CA ARG A 731 7.84 15.69 -25.47
C ARG A 731 6.98 14.60 -24.83
N ASN A 732 7.59 13.46 -24.56
CA ASN A 732 6.93 12.32 -23.90
C ASN A 732 7.13 12.31 -22.38
N PHE A 733 7.49 13.42 -21.78
CA PHE A 733 7.65 13.59 -20.34
C PHE A 733 7.25 14.99 -19.90
N ILE A 734 6.93 15.12 -18.62
CA ILE A 734 6.66 16.39 -17.94
C ILE A 734 7.63 16.48 -16.76
N ARG A 735 8.15 17.70 -16.48
CA ARG A 735 9.05 17.90 -15.35
C ARG A 735 8.28 18.10 -14.06
N TRP A 736 8.74 17.43 -12.98
CA TRP A 736 8.23 17.68 -11.63
C TRP A 736 8.38 19.16 -11.25
N SER A 737 9.52 19.78 -11.56
CA SER A 737 9.80 21.20 -11.31
C SER A 737 8.83 22.16 -12.03
N ASP A 738 8.18 21.75 -13.10
CA ASP A 738 7.10 22.52 -13.75
C ASP A 738 5.76 22.27 -13.04
N LEU A 739 5.46 21.01 -12.71
CA LEU A 739 4.21 20.62 -12.04
C LEU A 739 4.00 21.32 -10.70
N VAL A 740 5.05 21.40 -9.86
CA VAL A 740 4.94 21.99 -8.51
C VAL A 740 4.76 23.51 -8.50
N LYS A 741 5.02 24.19 -9.61
CA LYS A 741 4.71 25.61 -9.78
C LYS A 741 3.23 25.89 -10.09
N GLY A 742 2.47 24.82 -10.29
CA GLY A 742 1.15 24.83 -10.90
C GLY A 742 1.26 24.74 -12.41
N ALA A 743 0.53 23.82 -13.01
CA ALA A 743 0.57 23.56 -14.44
C ALA A 743 -0.82 23.30 -15.01
N LYS A 744 -1.04 23.69 -16.27
CA LYS A 744 -2.20 23.28 -17.04
C LYS A 744 -1.75 22.40 -18.20
N ILE A 745 -2.28 21.17 -18.24
CA ILE A 745 -2.01 20.17 -19.27
C ILE A 745 -3.29 19.97 -20.06
N ASP A 746 -3.25 20.26 -21.36
CA ASP A 746 -4.39 20.07 -22.26
C ASP A 746 -4.05 18.94 -23.25
N PHE A 747 -4.80 17.86 -23.21
CA PHE A 747 -4.72 16.73 -24.15
C PHE A 747 -5.90 16.81 -25.13
N ALA A 748 -5.60 16.84 -26.43
CA ALA A 748 -6.58 16.60 -27.50
C ALA A 748 -6.52 15.10 -27.84
N MET A 749 -7.55 14.36 -27.45
CA MET A 749 -7.62 12.92 -27.60
C MET A 749 -8.24 12.54 -28.96
N GLN A 750 -7.82 11.40 -29.52
CA GLN A 750 -8.29 10.91 -30.82
C GLN A 750 -8.30 9.36 -30.87
N PRO A 751 -9.06 8.76 -31.82
CA PRO A 751 -9.17 7.30 -31.94
C PRO A 751 -7.97 6.63 -32.59
N ASP A 752 -7.22 7.35 -33.44
CA ASP A 752 -6.10 6.79 -34.20
C ASP A 752 -4.74 7.20 -33.62
N PRO A 753 -3.72 6.34 -33.66
CA PRO A 753 -2.37 6.65 -33.21
C PRO A 753 -1.77 7.88 -33.89
N ALA A 754 -1.14 8.77 -33.12
CA ALA A 754 -0.46 9.96 -33.63
C ALA A 754 1.01 9.65 -33.96
N TYR A 755 1.26 8.97 -35.10
CA TYR A 755 2.59 8.48 -35.51
C TYR A 755 3.67 9.53 -35.72
N LYS A 756 3.36 10.81 -35.59
CA LYS A 756 4.32 11.92 -35.77
C LYS A 756 4.59 12.71 -34.51
N ARG A 757 3.86 12.43 -33.40
CA ARG A 757 4.05 13.10 -32.12
C ARG A 757 5.04 12.32 -31.25
N GLY A 758 6.00 13.01 -30.63
CA GLY A 758 6.89 12.43 -29.63
C GLY A 758 7.87 11.38 -30.17
N VAL A 759 8.17 11.40 -31.46
CA VAL A 759 9.02 10.39 -32.13
C VAL A 759 10.49 10.78 -32.20
N GLY A 760 10.78 12.06 -31.99
CA GLY A 760 12.15 12.58 -32.09
C GLY A 760 13.03 12.14 -30.91
N PRO A 761 14.34 12.06 -31.09
CA PRO A 761 15.25 11.79 -29.96
C PRO A 761 15.11 12.78 -28.80
N GLN A 762 14.85 14.06 -29.11
CA GLN A 762 14.68 15.13 -28.11
C GLN A 762 13.36 15.02 -27.32
N ASP A 763 12.41 14.24 -27.83
CA ASP A 763 11.09 14.08 -27.20
C ASP A 763 11.07 12.94 -26.16
N ALA A 764 12.07 12.07 -26.20
CA ALA A 764 12.16 10.95 -25.29
C ALA A 764 12.55 11.40 -23.86
N PRO A 765 12.10 10.66 -22.82
CA PRO A 765 12.42 10.97 -21.42
C PRO A 765 13.93 10.87 -21.11
N TYR A 766 14.31 11.27 -19.89
CA TYR A 766 15.68 11.22 -19.38
C TYR A 766 16.30 9.82 -19.51
N SER A 767 17.61 9.80 -19.86
CA SER A 767 18.46 8.61 -19.76
C SER A 767 19.92 9.06 -19.59
N LEU A 768 20.67 8.37 -18.75
CA LEU A 768 22.07 8.68 -18.41
C LEU A 768 22.95 8.75 -19.67
N SER A 769 22.91 7.75 -20.55
CA SER A 769 23.71 7.72 -21.79
C SER A 769 23.37 8.83 -22.78
N ARG A 770 22.21 9.49 -22.63
CA ARG A 770 21.85 10.65 -23.46
C ARG A 770 22.48 11.95 -22.96
N GLU A 771 22.76 12.10 -21.67
CA GLU A 771 23.45 13.26 -21.14
C GLU A 771 24.88 13.35 -21.66
N GLU A 772 25.54 12.22 -21.85
CA GLU A 772 26.90 12.14 -22.41
C GLU A 772 26.98 12.60 -23.87
N CYS A 773 25.88 12.53 -24.60
CA CYS A 773 25.79 12.96 -26.00
C CYS A 773 25.49 14.47 -26.17
N ARG A 774 25.32 15.23 -25.07
CA ARG A 774 25.10 16.68 -25.07
C ARG A 774 26.38 17.43 -24.68
#